data_e36d87e9b16f4962f7e9977f44502e76
#
_entry.id   e36d87e9b16f4962f7e9977f44502e76
#
_cell.length_a   1.000
_cell.length_b   1.000
_cell.length_c   1.000
_cell.angle_alpha   90.00
_cell.angle_beta   90.00
_cell.angle_gamma   90.00
#
_symmetry.space_group_name_H-M   'P 1'
#
loop_
_entity.id
_entity.type
_entity.pdbx_description
1 polymer ?
#
loop_
_entity_poly.entity_id
_entity_poly.type
_entity_poly.pdbx_seq_one_letter_code
_entity_poly.pdbx_strand_id
1 'polypeptide(L)'
;MGATQQFSVTATYSNGTTGTLTTGVTWSSSSTTVATVNASGLATAVAPGTATITAAANGLTATAALTVQKALKSIAVTPQNATFVAGSTQQFTATATYSDGSTANVTSSATWASSNTSVATIDSGGLATGMASGSTTISASVDQISGSAPATVTLPQAAGVNITTWHVDTNRSGVNSNEQTLTPSNVTPASFGKLFSYAVDGYVYGSPLIMSNVKINGATHNVVYVATEHDSVYAFDADNYGTGAPLWQVSLLQTGETPITDGPIQPYEGVTSTPVIDPSTNTLYVVSAQTSASTGGTFRLNALDITTGAQKFGAPVTLNVSVPATNSASVNGVQTLDTSCIQRAALLLANGNIYMGFGGCHSGWLVAYNASTLQQVGVFNSSTKLNGEGTYASAGGVWMGGGGPVADSQGNIYITTGNGPWDGQTAFADSVLKFGPTPVAGANGTMQPIDYFTPSIYQYMDCDDADLASGGLLLIPGTTTLVAGGKTGTMYLVNSTNMGHESANDAGAIQEQVWGAGLAGGNTYPDSCQDSTGNNTASITSYEIFGTSAYFNNYTYLGVTPTSSNAPGGIRQFEYSSTLTPFDDTSEFQQQGARGTSPFISANGTGYGIVWMIDQGNPLQNSNQATPTSATLRAYDAANFPTEIYNSNANPGDAPGYGIKFSSPVVANGKVYISTGHDLTTAANPQGEIDVYGLK
;
A
#
# COMPACT_ATOMS: atom_id res chain seq x y z
N MET A 1 -1.43 16.88 -62.37
CA MET A 1 -0.83 17.58 -63.52
C MET A 1 -0.74 16.60 -64.68
N GLY A 2 -0.87 17.04 -65.90
CA GLY A 2 -0.86 16.19 -67.11
C GLY A 2 -2.19 15.48 -67.46
N ALA A 3 -3.23 15.57 -66.59
CA ALA A 3 -4.54 15.09 -66.96
C ALA A 3 -5.14 15.88 -68.09
N THR A 4 -5.90 15.24 -68.97
CA THR A 4 -6.47 15.86 -70.13
C THR A 4 -8.01 15.85 -70.12
N GLN A 5 -8.62 16.88 -70.71
CA GLN A 5 -10.06 16.99 -70.91
C GLN A 5 -10.33 17.39 -72.31
N GLN A 6 -11.11 16.59 -73.07
CA GLN A 6 -11.54 16.91 -74.43
C GLN A 6 -12.74 17.86 -74.36
N PHE A 7 -12.63 18.98 -75.08
CA PHE A 7 -13.74 19.91 -75.37
C PHE A 7 -14.20 19.73 -76.79
N SER A 8 -15.52 19.90 -77.03
CA SER A 8 -16.13 19.88 -78.35
C SER A 8 -17.00 21.12 -78.53
N VAL A 9 -17.17 21.58 -79.75
CA VAL A 9 -18.00 22.72 -80.10
C VAL A 9 -19.21 22.24 -80.85
N THR A 10 -20.40 22.67 -80.41
CA THR A 10 -21.66 22.47 -81.15
C THR A 10 -22.09 23.81 -81.68
N ALA A 11 -22.22 23.92 -83.02
CA ALA A 11 -22.80 25.07 -83.68
C ALA A 11 -24.28 24.87 -83.88
N THR A 12 -25.06 25.96 -83.71
CA THR A 12 -26.42 26.03 -84.06
C THR A 12 -26.56 26.94 -85.32
N TYR A 13 -27.05 26.39 -86.36
CA TYR A 13 -27.24 27.10 -87.65
C TYR A 13 -28.56 27.88 -87.66
N SER A 14 -28.69 28.84 -88.63
CA SER A 14 -29.85 29.70 -88.74
C SER A 14 -31.15 28.94 -89.05
N ASN A 15 -31.05 27.71 -89.54
CA ASN A 15 -32.22 26.84 -89.78
C ASN A 15 -32.64 26.01 -88.56
N GLY A 16 -32.03 26.26 -87.40
CA GLY A 16 -32.30 25.55 -86.11
C GLY A 16 -31.62 24.20 -86.00
N THR A 17 -30.88 23.71 -86.99
CA THR A 17 -30.10 22.48 -86.87
C THR A 17 -28.84 22.68 -86.04
N THR A 18 -28.36 21.64 -85.42
CA THR A 18 -27.09 21.65 -84.64
C THR A 18 -26.13 20.68 -85.27
N GLY A 19 -24.79 20.98 -85.17
CA GLY A 19 -23.73 20.12 -85.64
C GLY A 19 -22.43 20.35 -84.87
N THR A 20 -21.66 19.26 -84.63
CA THR A 20 -20.38 19.40 -84.03
C THR A 20 -19.36 19.92 -85.03
N LEU A 21 -18.65 21.00 -84.69
CA LEU A 21 -17.53 21.52 -85.54
C LEU A 21 -16.27 20.75 -85.17
N THR A 22 -15.72 20.08 -86.23
CA THR A 22 -14.47 19.31 -86.10
C THR A 22 -13.29 20.01 -86.75
N THR A 23 -13.54 21.04 -87.57
CA THR A 23 -12.56 21.85 -88.28
C THR A 23 -12.87 23.32 -88.27
N GLY A 24 -11.92 24.21 -88.45
CA GLY A 24 -12.12 25.68 -88.53
C GLY A 24 -12.37 26.29 -87.14
N VAL A 25 -12.09 25.59 -86.05
CA VAL A 25 -12.19 26.07 -84.66
C VAL A 25 -10.79 26.44 -84.17
N THR A 26 -10.66 27.66 -83.67
CA THR A 26 -9.49 28.12 -82.95
C THR A 26 -9.76 28.03 -81.43
N TRP A 27 -8.87 27.36 -80.77
CA TRP A 27 -8.97 27.13 -79.29
C TRP A 27 -7.99 28.03 -78.58
N SER A 28 -8.35 28.56 -77.41
CA SER A 28 -7.49 29.30 -76.51
C SER A 28 -7.83 29.04 -75.03
N SER A 29 -6.86 29.18 -74.14
CA SER A 29 -7.03 29.15 -72.69
C SER A 29 -6.78 30.54 -72.13
N SER A 30 -7.59 31.01 -71.19
CA SER A 30 -7.41 32.27 -70.50
C SER A 30 -6.19 32.26 -69.58
N SER A 31 -5.68 31.08 -69.22
CA SER A 31 -4.50 30.88 -68.37
C SER A 31 -3.74 29.61 -68.79
N THR A 32 -2.73 29.76 -69.61
CA THR A 32 -1.88 28.64 -70.03
C THR A 32 -0.99 28.09 -68.93
N THR A 33 -0.84 28.83 -67.81
CA THR A 33 -0.17 28.36 -66.59
C THR A 33 -1.06 27.41 -65.75
N VAL A 34 -2.41 27.43 -65.97
CA VAL A 34 -3.37 26.52 -65.34
C VAL A 34 -3.67 25.35 -66.28
N ALA A 35 -4.01 25.62 -67.52
CA ALA A 35 -4.24 24.59 -68.54
C ALA A 35 -3.94 25.11 -69.94
N THR A 36 -3.28 24.29 -70.75
CA THR A 36 -3.13 24.53 -72.19
C THR A 36 -4.25 23.82 -72.94
N VAL A 37 -4.58 24.30 -74.14
CA VAL A 37 -5.49 23.60 -75.05
C VAL A 37 -4.85 23.53 -76.47
N ASN A 38 -4.91 22.40 -77.15
CA ASN A 38 -4.40 22.23 -78.47
C ASN A 38 -5.44 22.51 -79.56
N ALA A 39 -5.04 22.48 -80.79
CA ALA A 39 -5.89 22.76 -81.98
C ALA A 39 -7.11 21.80 -82.11
N SER A 40 -7.05 20.63 -81.51
CA SER A 40 -8.18 19.67 -81.51
C SER A 40 -9.12 19.83 -80.31
N GLY A 41 -8.93 20.86 -79.46
CA GLY A 41 -9.74 21.08 -78.28
C GLY A 41 -9.39 20.20 -77.09
N LEU A 42 -8.25 19.51 -77.11
CA LEU A 42 -7.76 18.73 -75.97
C LEU A 42 -7.03 19.67 -75.00
N ALA A 43 -7.62 19.90 -73.83
CA ALA A 43 -6.98 20.67 -72.79
C ALA A 43 -6.12 19.75 -71.92
N THR A 44 -4.94 20.24 -71.48
CA THR A 44 -3.97 19.56 -70.60
C THR A 44 -3.76 20.42 -69.38
N ALA A 45 -3.96 19.82 -68.18
CA ALA A 45 -3.73 20.45 -66.89
C ALA A 45 -2.23 20.69 -66.62
N VAL A 46 -1.89 21.94 -66.29
CA VAL A 46 -0.51 22.40 -65.99
C VAL A 46 -0.32 22.64 -64.50
N ALA A 47 -1.19 23.43 -63.87
CA ALA A 47 -1.15 23.72 -62.44
C ALA A 47 -2.60 23.91 -61.89
N PRO A 48 -2.81 23.75 -60.59
CA PRO A 48 -4.09 24.01 -59.95
C PRO A 48 -4.56 25.44 -60.18
N GLY A 49 -5.86 25.60 -60.40
CA GLY A 49 -6.49 26.90 -60.68
C GLY A 49 -7.68 26.78 -61.60
N THR A 50 -8.18 27.91 -62.07
CA THR A 50 -9.27 27.99 -63.02
C THR A 50 -8.81 28.64 -64.35
N ALA A 51 -9.22 28.07 -65.44
CA ALA A 51 -9.01 28.63 -66.78
C ALA A 51 -10.32 28.58 -67.55
N THR A 52 -10.56 29.58 -68.39
CA THR A 52 -11.66 29.56 -69.36
C THR A 52 -11.10 29.06 -70.68
N ILE A 53 -11.64 27.97 -71.20
CA ILE A 53 -11.36 27.46 -72.52
C ILE A 53 -12.33 28.11 -73.50
N THR A 54 -11.80 28.81 -74.47
CA THR A 54 -12.58 29.49 -75.49
C THR A 54 -12.38 28.81 -76.85
N ALA A 55 -13.45 28.53 -77.52
CA ALA A 55 -13.50 28.11 -78.93
C ALA A 55 -14.04 29.27 -79.76
N ALA A 56 -13.35 29.60 -80.90
CA ALA A 56 -13.74 30.61 -81.86
C ALA A 56 -13.86 30.02 -83.27
N ALA A 57 -14.96 30.27 -83.95
CA ALA A 57 -15.22 29.86 -85.34
C ALA A 57 -16.11 30.87 -86.05
N ASN A 58 -15.80 31.29 -87.21
CA ASN A 58 -16.56 32.17 -88.07
C ASN A 58 -17.06 33.48 -87.37
N GLY A 59 -16.16 34.06 -86.51
CA GLY A 59 -16.48 35.29 -85.78
C GLY A 59 -17.34 35.07 -84.49
N LEU A 60 -17.78 33.87 -84.22
CA LEU A 60 -18.51 33.49 -82.97
C LEU A 60 -17.60 32.82 -81.96
N THR A 61 -17.92 33.01 -80.70
CA THR A 61 -17.13 32.40 -79.58
C THR A 61 -18.06 31.66 -78.62
N ALA A 62 -17.55 30.56 -78.07
CA ALA A 62 -18.15 29.83 -76.94
C ALA A 62 -17.09 29.56 -75.89
N THR A 63 -17.48 29.56 -74.61
CA THR A 63 -16.55 29.39 -73.47
C THR A 63 -17.00 28.26 -72.57
N ALA A 64 -16.05 27.59 -71.94
CA ALA A 64 -16.26 26.62 -70.91
C ALA A 64 -15.24 26.83 -69.75
N ALA A 65 -15.70 26.78 -68.52
CA ALA A 65 -14.80 26.85 -67.38
C ALA A 65 -14.11 25.49 -67.18
N LEU A 66 -12.80 25.49 -66.94
CA LEU A 66 -11.98 24.34 -66.56
C LEU A 66 -11.33 24.61 -65.22
N THR A 67 -11.62 23.77 -64.23
CA THR A 67 -10.94 23.80 -62.93
C THR A 67 -9.95 22.65 -62.85
N VAL A 68 -8.68 22.98 -62.60
CA VAL A 68 -7.65 22.01 -62.29
C VAL A 68 -7.52 21.95 -60.80
N GLN A 69 -7.88 20.82 -60.21
CA GLN A 69 -7.74 20.57 -58.77
C GLN A 69 -6.34 20.12 -58.43
N LYS A 70 -5.87 20.50 -57.25
CA LYS A 70 -4.63 19.99 -56.68
C LYS A 70 -4.82 18.55 -56.20
N ALA A 71 -3.92 17.65 -56.56
CA ALA A 71 -3.98 16.26 -56.06
C ALA A 71 -3.37 16.16 -54.68
N LEU A 72 -4.03 15.41 -53.79
CA LEU A 72 -3.47 15.07 -52.50
C LEU A 72 -2.27 14.14 -52.68
N LYS A 73 -1.12 14.44 -52.06
CA LYS A 73 0.14 13.74 -52.18
C LYS A 73 0.46 12.89 -50.94
N SER A 74 0.30 13.44 -49.76
CA SER A 74 0.58 12.77 -48.50
C SER A 74 -0.22 13.36 -47.34
N ILE A 75 -0.37 12.59 -46.29
CA ILE A 75 -0.91 13.04 -44.99
C ILE A 75 0.18 12.83 -43.94
N ALA A 76 0.44 13.84 -43.12
CA ALA A 76 1.27 13.75 -41.92
C ALA A 76 0.38 13.80 -40.70
N VAL A 77 0.57 12.84 -39.78
CA VAL A 77 -0.11 12.82 -38.46
C VAL A 77 0.87 13.29 -37.42
N THR A 78 0.47 14.23 -36.58
CA THR A 78 1.28 14.78 -35.47
C THR A 78 0.46 14.87 -34.18
N PRO A 79 1.09 14.75 -32.97
CA PRO A 79 2.52 14.53 -32.74
C PRO A 79 2.98 13.11 -33.11
N GLN A 80 4.25 12.97 -33.52
CA GLN A 80 4.90 11.67 -33.66
C GLN A 80 5.37 11.18 -32.30
N ASN A 81 5.29 9.86 -32.06
CA ASN A 81 5.71 9.21 -30.81
C ASN A 81 5.08 9.84 -29.55
N ALA A 82 3.81 10.19 -29.64
CA ALA A 82 3.07 10.74 -28.50
C ALA A 82 3.05 9.74 -27.33
N THR A 83 3.33 10.24 -26.13
CA THR A 83 3.14 9.48 -24.88
C THR A 83 2.09 10.19 -24.04
N PHE A 84 1.03 9.46 -23.62
CA PHE A 84 -0.02 9.99 -22.78
C PHE A 84 -0.57 8.89 -21.86
N VAL A 85 -1.27 9.31 -20.80
CA VAL A 85 -1.64 8.44 -19.69
C VAL A 85 -3.00 7.78 -19.94
N ALA A 86 -3.21 6.54 -19.52
CA ALA A 86 -4.52 5.90 -19.54
C ALA A 86 -5.55 6.75 -18.78
N GLY A 87 -6.75 6.91 -19.34
CA GLY A 87 -7.77 7.82 -18.86
C GLY A 87 -7.61 9.28 -19.30
N SER A 88 -6.46 9.68 -19.88
CA SER A 88 -6.27 11.01 -20.45
C SER A 88 -6.48 11.03 -21.96
N THR A 89 -6.54 12.22 -22.54
CA THR A 89 -6.72 12.43 -23.97
C THR A 89 -5.49 13.09 -24.60
N GLN A 90 -5.24 12.77 -25.88
CA GLN A 90 -4.20 13.38 -26.72
C GLN A 90 -4.78 13.79 -28.06
N GLN A 91 -4.69 15.06 -28.42
CA GLN A 91 -5.10 15.55 -29.73
C GLN A 91 -4.06 15.21 -30.79
N PHE A 92 -4.48 14.56 -31.89
CA PHE A 92 -3.74 14.37 -33.11
C PHE A 92 -4.27 15.27 -34.20
N THR A 93 -3.37 15.72 -35.08
CA THR A 93 -3.67 16.59 -36.20
C THR A 93 -3.22 15.94 -37.50
N ALA A 94 -4.06 15.94 -38.50
CA ALA A 94 -3.76 15.48 -39.84
C ALA A 94 -3.50 16.66 -40.79
N THR A 95 -2.32 16.73 -41.41
CA THR A 95 -1.94 17.75 -42.37
C THR A 95 -1.74 17.14 -43.75
N ALA A 96 -2.59 17.54 -44.66
CA ALA A 96 -2.47 17.16 -46.08
C ALA A 96 -1.40 18.00 -46.80
N THR A 97 -0.59 17.38 -47.65
CA THR A 97 0.31 18.05 -48.61
C THR A 97 -0.17 17.72 -50.03
N TYR A 98 -0.35 18.74 -50.82
CA TYR A 98 -0.85 18.62 -52.20
C TYR A 98 0.30 18.66 -53.24
N SER A 99 -0.07 18.37 -54.51
CA SER A 99 0.89 18.30 -55.62
C SER A 99 1.56 19.64 -55.96
N ASP A 100 0.99 20.76 -55.55
CA ASP A 100 1.53 22.10 -55.67
C ASP A 100 2.45 22.52 -54.48
N GLY A 101 2.65 21.62 -53.51
CA GLY A 101 3.41 21.88 -52.28
C GLY A 101 2.65 22.59 -51.18
N SER A 102 1.41 23.02 -51.44
CA SER A 102 0.56 23.63 -50.40
C SER A 102 0.15 22.59 -49.40
N THR A 103 -0.14 23.05 -48.15
CA THR A 103 -0.64 22.20 -47.06
C THR A 103 -1.98 22.67 -46.58
N ALA A 104 -2.77 21.77 -45.99
CA ALA A 104 -4.02 22.08 -45.34
C ALA A 104 -4.24 21.16 -44.11
N ASN A 105 -4.87 21.71 -43.08
CA ASN A 105 -5.34 20.91 -41.98
C ASN A 105 -6.62 20.15 -42.42
N VAL A 106 -6.55 18.81 -42.36
CA VAL A 106 -7.64 17.92 -42.73
C VAL A 106 -8.14 17.09 -41.56
N THR A 107 -7.80 17.48 -40.32
CA THR A 107 -8.12 16.74 -39.08
C THR A 107 -9.59 16.39 -38.96
N SER A 108 -10.49 17.33 -39.25
CA SER A 108 -11.96 17.15 -39.14
C SER A 108 -12.60 16.43 -40.32
N SER A 109 -11.88 16.29 -41.46
CA SER A 109 -12.34 15.60 -42.67
C SER A 109 -11.69 14.24 -42.90
N ALA A 110 -10.67 13.92 -42.14
CA ALA A 110 -9.97 12.64 -42.20
C ALA A 110 -10.76 11.53 -41.48
N THR A 111 -10.64 10.31 -42.00
CA THR A 111 -11.08 9.11 -41.29
C THR A 111 -9.93 8.65 -40.38
N TRP A 112 -10.21 8.60 -39.07
CA TRP A 112 -9.24 8.24 -38.06
C TRP A 112 -9.37 6.78 -37.64
N ALA A 113 -8.27 6.14 -37.30
CA ALA A 113 -8.25 4.78 -36.73
C ALA A 113 -7.06 4.60 -35.77
N SER A 114 -7.27 3.73 -34.77
CA SER A 114 -6.22 3.18 -33.92
C SER A 114 -5.98 1.72 -34.26
N SER A 115 -4.73 1.30 -34.37
CA SER A 115 -4.35 -0.09 -34.65
C SER A 115 -4.67 -1.03 -33.47
N ASN A 116 -4.82 -0.50 -32.25
CA ASN A 116 -5.19 -1.24 -31.06
C ASN A 116 -6.12 -0.40 -30.16
N THR A 117 -7.42 -0.63 -30.28
CA THR A 117 -8.45 0.12 -29.55
C THR A 117 -8.50 -0.25 -28.06
N SER A 118 -7.93 -1.37 -27.64
CA SER A 118 -7.78 -1.69 -26.22
C SER A 118 -6.68 -0.87 -25.53
N VAL A 119 -5.74 -0.30 -26.30
CA VAL A 119 -4.68 0.60 -25.81
C VAL A 119 -5.15 2.06 -25.90
N ALA A 120 -5.65 2.49 -27.06
CA ALA A 120 -6.23 3.81 -27.22
C ALA A 120 -7.34 3.82 -28.28
N THR A 121 -8.42 4.53 -28.03
CA THR A 121 -9.44 4.87 -29.02
C THR A 121 -9.15 6.24 -29.60
N ILE A 122 -9.72 6.57 -30.79
CA ILE A 122 -9.64 7.89 -31.40
C ILE A 122 -10.99 8.26 -32.02
N ASP A 123 -11.44 9.50 -31.85
CA ASP A 123 -12.67 10.01 -32.41
C ASP A 123 -12.48 10.64 -33.81
N SER A 124 -13.55 11.07 -34.43
CA SER A 124 -13.56 11.72 -35.75
C SER A 124 -12.88 13.10 -35.76
N GLY A 125 -12.66 13.71 -34.62
CA GLY A 125 -11.94 14.97 -34.46
C GLY A 125 -10.43 14.79 -34.26
N GLY A 126 -9.94 13.55 -34.23
CA GLY A 126 -8.53 13.23 -33.98
C GLY A 126 -8.15 13.27 -32.50
N LEU A 127 -9.12 13.26 -31.57
CA LEU A 127 -8.86 13.19 -30.15
C LEU A 127 -8.76 11.71 -29.73
N ALA A 128 -7.55 11.28 -29.36
CA ALA A 128 -7.31 9.94 -28.84
C ALA A 128 -7.53 9.90 -27.33
N THR A 129 -8.13 8.80 -26.82
CA THR A 129 -8.32 8.51 -25.39
C THR A 129 -7.52 7.25 -25.04
N GLY A 130 -6.63 7.34 -24.05
CA GLY A 130 -5.88 6.20 -23.52
C GLY A 130 -6.80 5.27 -22.73
N MET A 131 -6.78 3.98 -23.05
CA MET A 131 -7.59 2.95 -22.39
C MET A 131 -6.77 2.07 -21.46
N ALA A 132 -5.63 1.57 -21.93
CA ALA A 132 -4.70 0.73 -21.16
C ALA A 132 -3.26 0.99 -21.60
N SER A 133 -2.29 0.63 -20.77
CA SER A 133 -0.87 0.76 -21.13
C SER A 133 -0.52 -0.11 -22.34
N GLY A 134 0.35 0.41 -23.20
CA GLY A 134 0.78 -0.29 -24.40
C GLY A 134 1.11 0.66 -25.53
N SER A 135 1.44 0.09 -26.70
CA SER A 135 1.71 0.85 -27.93
C SER A 135 0.61 0.65 -28.95
N THR A 136 0.28 1.70 -29.67
CA THR A 136 -0.66 1.71 -30.79
C THR A 136 -0.15 2.63 -31.88
N THR A 137 -0.74 2.53 -33.08
CA THR A 137 -0.48 3.46 -34.18
C THR A 137 -1.79 4.19 -34.50
N ILE A 138 -1.76 5.51 -34.42
CA ILE A 138 -2.88 6.37 -34.82
C ILE A 138 -2.71 6.72 -36.30
N SER A 139 -3.75 6.51 -37.10
CA SER A 139 -3.75 6.79 -38.55
C SER A 139 -4.90 7.69 -38.95
N ALA A 140 -4.65 8.52 -39.95
CA ALA A 140 -5.64 9.38 -40.62
C ALA A 140 -5.61 9.14 -42.12
N SER A 141 -6.75 9.07 -42.77
CA SER A 141 -6.88 8.89 -44.22
C SER A 141 -7.85 9.85 -44.86
N VAL A 142 -7.52 10.34 -46.05
CA VAL A 142 -8.36 11.14 -46.97
C VAL A 142 -8.11 10.64 -48.38
N ASP A 143 -9.18 10.40 -49.15
CA ASP A 143 -9.09 9.97 -50.56
C ASP A 143 -8.10 8.79 -50.77
N GLN A 144 -8.08 7.78 -49.90
CA GLN A 144 -7.22 6.59 -49.91
C GLN A 144 -5.73 6.87 -49.63
N ILE A 145 -5.36 8.11 -49.35
CA ILE A 145 -4.01 8.46 -48.90
C ILE A 145 -4.03 8.53 -47.37
N SER A 146 -3.11 7.80 -46.75
CA SER A 146 -3.03 7.73 -45.28
C SER A 146 -1.68 8.20 -44.75
N GLY A 147 -1.70 8.70 -43.53
CA GLY A 147 -0.53 8.96 -42.71
C GLY A 147 -0.71 8.36 -41.32
N SER A 148 0.36 8.16 -40.58
CA SER A 148 0.27 7.57 -39.24
C SER A 148 1.33 8.12 -38.28
N ALA A 149 1.08 7.98 -37.01
CA ALA A 149 1.99 8.30 -35.92
C ALA A 149 1.94 7.20 -34.84
N PRO A 150 3.07 6.64 -34.42
CA PRO A 150 3.14 5.80 -33.23
C PRO A 150 2.71 6.58 -31.99
N ALA A 151 2.06 5.88 -31.05
CA ALA A 151 1.65 6.42 -29.77
C ALA A 151 1.84 5.36 -28.68
N THR A 152 2.23 5.80 -27.50
CA THR A 152 2.36 4.96 -26.30
C THR A 152 1.43 5.48 -25.22
N VAL A 153 0.62 4.61 -24.65
CA VAL A 153 -0.17 4.89 -23.46
C VAL A 153 0.58 4.31 -22.27
N THR A 154 0.83 5.13 -21.27
CA THR A 154 1.39 4.70 -19.98
C THR A 154 0.30 4.64 -18.94
N LEU A 155 0.51 3.83 -17.90
CA LEU A 155 -0.34 3.96 -16.70
C LEU A 155 -0.14 5.34 -16.07
N PRO A 156 -1.17 5.90 -15.40
CA PRO A 156 -0.95 7.07 -14.56
C PRO A 156 0.21 6.75 -13.61
N GLN A 157 1.25 7.55 -13.62
CA GLN A 157 2.23 7.46 -12.54
C GLN A 157 1.50 7.96 -11.31
N ALA A 158 1.18 7.05 -10.39
CA ALA A 158 0.56 7.38 -9.14
C ALA A 158 1.33 8.56 -8.52
N ALA A 159 0.63 9.59 -8.09
CA ALA A 159 1.19 10.48 -7.10
C ALA A 159 1.72 9.55 -6.01
N GLY A 160 3.06 9.50 -5.85
CA GLY A 160 3.73 8.41 -5.16
C GLY A 160 3.06 8.10 -3.82
N VAL A 161 2.76 6.83 -3.60
CA VAL A 161 2.08 6.37 -2.39
C VAL A 161 3.07 6.42 -1.23
N ASN A 162 2.65 7.00 -0.13
CA ASN A 162 3.38 7.01 1.12
C ASN A 162 2.74 6.02 2.10
N ILE A 163 3.56 5.17 2.72
CA ILE A 163 3.19 4.33 3.85
C ILE A 163 4.03 4.80 5.03
N THR A 164 3.48 5.70 5.83
CA THR A 164 4.20 6.43 6.88
C THR A 164 4.02 5.87 8.28
N THR A 165 3.15 4.88 8.41
CA THR A 165 2.85 4.19 9.66
C THR A 165 2.46 2.75 9.39
N TRP A 166 2.53 1.91 10.39
CA TRP A 166 2.10 0.52 10.31
C TRP A 166 0.61 0.44 9.89
N HIS A 167 0.28 -0.49 8.98
CA HIS A 167 -1.06 -0.68 8.41
C HIS A 167 -1.68 0.59 7.81
N VAL A 168 -0.83 1.42 7.17
CA VAL A 168 -1.18 2.55 6.30
C VAL A 168 -1.69 3.81 7.01
N ASP A 169 -2.59 3.69 7.98
CA ASP A 169 -3.29 4.81 8.61
C ASP A 169 -3.43 4.67 10.12
N THR A 170 -4.01 5.68 10.78
CA THR A 170 -4.22 5.69 12.22
C THR A 170 -5.35 4.76 12.68
N ASN A 171 -6.23 4.34 11.77
CA ASN A 171 -7.27 3.33 12.04
C ASN A 171 -6.71 1.91 11.98
N ARG A 172 -5.50 1.74 11.45
CA ARG A 172 -4.87 0.45 11.17
C ARG A 172 -5.66 -0.39 10.16
N SER A 173 -6.20 0.27 9.11
CA SER A 173 -7.04 -0.37 8.10
C SER A 173 -6.34 -1.45 7.28
N GLY A 174 -5.02 -1.39 7.16
CA GLY A 174 -4.23 -2.34 6.38
C GLY A 174 -4.43 -2.21 4.87
N VAL A 175 -4.92 -1.07 4.38
CA VAL A 175 -5.27 -0.89 2.97
C VAL A 175 -4.55 0.27 2.33
N ASN A 176 -3.76 -0.01 1.31
CA ASN A 176 -3.34 0.98 0.32
C ASN A 176 -4.34 1.03 -0.83
N SER A 177 -5.27 1.98 -0.80
CA SER A 177 -6.30 2.17 -1.84
C SER A 177 -5.81 2.98 -3.05
N ASN A 178 -4.54 3.33 -3.10
CA ASN A 178 -3.92 4.11 -4.19
C ASN A 178 -2.91 3.30 -5.00
N GLU A 179 -2.90 1.97 -4.90
CA GLU A 179 -2.07 1.11 -5.73
C GLU A 179 -2.67 0.98 -7.14
N GLN A 180 -1.92 1.40 -8.15
CA GLN A 180 -2.40 1.47 -9.53
C GLN A 180 -1.69 0.50 -10.47
N THR A 181 -0.59 -0.10 -10.02
CA THR A 181 0.27 -0.95 -10.86
C THR A 181 -0.07 -2.43 -10.70
N LEU A 182 -0.25 -2.89 -9.46
CA LEU A 182 -0.53 -4.30 -9.15
C LEU A 182 -2.04 -4.56 -9.22
N THR A 183 -2.42 -5.55 -10.02
CA THR A 183 -3.80 -5.98 -10.22
C THR A 183 -3.90 -7.51 -10.13
N PRO A 184 -5.08 -8.09 -9.80
CA PRO A 184 -5.23 -9.55 -9.81
C PRO A 184 -4.83 -10.21 -11.13
N SER A 185 -4.93 -9.50 -12.25
CA SER A 185 -4.61 -10.04 -13.58
C SER A 185 -3.11 -10.04 -13.91
N ASN A 186 -2.29 -9.19 -13.27
CA ASN A 186 -0.84 -9.13 -13.54
C ASN A 186 0.02 -9.66 -12.39
N VAL A 187 -0.55 -9.93 -11.22
CA VAL A 187 0.12 -10.60 -10.11
C VAL A 187 -0.05 -12.12 -10.27
N THR A 188 0.77 -12.70 -11.14
CA THR A 188 0.76 -14.14 -11.43
C THR A 188 2.19 -14.69 -11.37
N PRO A 189 2.40 -16.02 -11.18
CA PRO A 189 3.74 -16.60 -11.17
C PRO A 189 4.57 -16.31 -12.44
N ALA A 190 3.91 -16.01 -13.57
CA ALA A 190 4.60 -15.72 -14.83
C ALA A 190 5.07 -14.27 -14.96
N SER A 191 4.38 -13.32 -14.33
CA SER A 191 4.58 -11.87 -14.53
C SER A 191 5.02 -11.12 -13.28
N PHE A 192 4.95 -11.75 -12.12
CA PHE A 192 5.30 -11.17 -10.83
C PHE A 192 6.28 -12.08 -10.07
N GLY A 193 7.16 -11.51 -9.27
CA GLY A 193 8.10 -12.27 -8.46
C GLY A 193 9.12 -11.40 -7.74
N LYS A 194 10.08 -12.05 -7.09
CA LYS A 194 11.18 -11.39 -6.37
C LYS A 194 12.10 -10.68 -7.36
N LEU A 195 12.32 -9.40 -7.12
CA LEU A 195 13.19 -8.55 -7.94
C LEU A 195 14.60 -8.50 -7.37
N PHE A 196 14.72 -8.27 -6.05
CA PHE A 196 15.97 -8.17 -5.32
C PHE A 196 15.72 -8.19 -3.80
N SER A 197 16.81 -8.18 -3.02
CA SER A 197 16.76 -8.03 -1.55
C SER A 197 17.78 -6.98 -1.11
N TYR A 198 17.44 -6.21 -0.07
CA TYR A 198 18.37 -5.35 0.66
C TYR A 198 18.85 -6.04 1.91
N ALA A 199 20.16 -6.25 2.05
CA ALA A 199 20.76 -6.79 3.27
C ALA A 199 20.88 -5.70 4.34
N VAL A 200 20.58 -6.06 5.59
CA VAL A 200 20.70 -5.20 6.78
C VAL A 200 21.41 -5.94 7.93
N ASP A 201 21.90 -5.20 8.91
CA ASP A 201 22.78 -5.71 9.99
C ASP A 201 22.05 -6.42 11.14
N GLY A 202 20.74 -6.56 11.09
CA GLY A 202 19.94 -7.21 12.14
C GLY A 202 18.58 -7.60 11.63
N TYR A 203 17.82 -8.40 12.37
CA TYR A 203 16.46 -8.75 11.99
C TYR A 203 15.56 -7.52 11.98
N VAL A 204 14.55 -7.54 11.13
CA VAL A 204 13.58 -6.47 10.96
C VAL A 204 12.21 -6.96 11.39
N TYR A 205 11.84 -6.68 12.64
CA TYR A 205 10.52 -7.01 13.17
C TYR A 205 9.46 -5.99 12.79
N GLY A 206 9.86 -4.71 12.72
CA GLY A 206 8.99 -3.63 12.26
C GLY A 206 8.73 -3.70 10.76
N SER A 207 7.57 -3.19 10.32
CA SER A 207 7.28 -3.06 8.89
C SER A 207 8.11 -1.96 8.24
N PRO A 208 8.60 -2.13 7.00
CA PRO A 208 9.20 -1.07 6.23
C PRO A 208 8.22 0.10 6.02
N LEU A 209 8.74 1.34 5.99
CA LEU A 209 7.95 2.54 5.66
C LEU A 209 8.37 3.09 4.30
N ILE A 210 7.42 3.66 3.57
CA ILE A 210 7.65 4.14 2.21
C ILE A 210 7.33 5.63 2.13
N MET A 211 8.27 6.40 1.57
CA MET A 211 8.05 7.79 1.20
C MET A 211 8.41 8.01 -0.27
N SER A 212 7.51 8.60 -1.00
CA SER A 212 7.71 8.91 -2.42
C SER A 212 8.23 10.33 -2.60
N ASN A 213 8.99 10.54 -3.69
CA ASN A 213 9.46 11.84 -4.12
C ASN A 213 10.36 12.57 -3.09
N VAL A 214 11.13 11.82 -2.30
CA VAL A 214 12.09 12.38 -1.34
C VAL A 214 13.36 12.85 -2.04
N LYS A 215 13.80 14.07 -1.75
CA LYS A 215 15.08 14.61 -2.28
C LYS A 215 16.23 14.21 -1.36
N ILE A 216 17.14 13.37 -1.88
CA ILE A 216 18.36 12.93 -1.19
C ILE A 216 19.54 13.17 -2.13
N ASN A 217 20.61 13.82 -1.66
CA ASN A 217 21.83 14.10 -2.42
C ASN A 217 21.58 14.77 -3.79
N GLY A 218 20.53 15.60 -3.90
CA GLY A 218 20.19 16.33 -5.13
C GLY A 218 19.32 15.58 -6.13
N ALA A 219 19.06 14.28 -5.93
CA ALA A 219 18.16 13.47 -6.74
C ALA A 219 16.82 13.22 -6.00
N THR A 220 15.78 12.88 -6.75
CA THR A 220 14.47 12.52 -6.20
C THR A 220 14.32 11.01 -6.24
N HIS A 221 13.94 10.41 -5.11
CA HIS A 221 13.80 8.96 -4.91
C HIS A 221 12.45 8.62 -4.29
N ASN A 222 11.92 7.44 -4.61
CA ASN A 222 11.01 6.75 -3.71
C ASN A 222 11.89 5.97 -2.74
N VAL A 223 11.62 6.09 -1.44
CA VAL A 223 12.53 5.60 -0.41
C VAL A 223 11.82 4.59 0.48
N VAL A 224 12.48 3.46 0.74
CA VAL A 224 12.08 2.50 1.77
C VAL A 224 12.97 2.68 3.00
N TYR A 225 12.34 2.92 4.16
CA TYR A 225 13.01 3.06 5.46
C TYR A 225 12.85 1.78 6.26
N VAL A 226 13.94 1.32 6.83
CA VAL A 226 14.03 0.06 7.56
C VAL A 226 14.78 0.28 8.87
N ALA A 227 14.26 -0.24 9.97
CA ALA A 227 14.94 -0.24 11.27
C ALA A 227 15.17 -1.67 11.75
N THR A 228 16.29 -1.92 12.42
CA THR A 228 16.74 -3.27 12.76
C THR A 228 16.89 -3.49 14.27
N GLU A 229 16.86 -4.76 14.68
CA GLU A 229 17.20 -5.16 16.07
C GLU A 229 18.66 -4.87 16.44
N HIS A 230 19.49 -4.44 15.50
CA HIS A 230 20.85 -3.97 15.76
C HIS A 230 20.92 -2.44 15.97
N ASP A 231 19.77 -1.79 16.23
CA ASP A 231 19.67 -0.34 16.40
C ASP A 231 20.19 0.48 15.22
N SER A 232 20.01 -0.03 14.01
CA SER A 232 20.33 0.68 12.77
C SER A 232 19.07 1.12 12.03
N VAL A 233 19.15 2.29 11.35
CA VAL A 233 18.10 2.74 10.43
C VAL A 233 18.71 2.97 9.05
N TYR A 234 18.04 2.45 8.05
CA TYR A 234 18.44 2.50 6.64
C TYR A 234 17.40 3.26 5.81
N ALA A 235 17.85 3.93 4.78
CA ALA A 235 17.04 4.43 3.68
C ALA A 235 17.58 3.85 2.38
N PHE A 236 16.77 3.09 1.65
CA PHE A 236 17.13 2.53 0.35
C PHE A 236 16.31 3.19 -0.76
N ASP A 237 16.87 3.24 -1.98
CA ASP A 237 16.12 3.64 -3.17
C ASP A 237 15.13 2.53 -3.54
N ALA A 238 13.84 2.78 -3.37
CA ALA A 238 12.79 1.79 -3.61
C ALA A 238 12.67 1.34 -5.08
N ASP A 239 13.19 2.13 -6.03
CA ASP A 239 13.04 1.88 -7.47
C ASP A 239 14.31 1.35 -8.13
N ASN A 240 15.45 1.57 -7.52
CA ASN A 240 16.73 1.21 -8.10
C ASN A 240 17.62 0.49 -7.09
N TYR A 241 17.74 -0.83 -7.25
CA TYR A 241 18.63 -1.62 -6.42
C TYR A 241 20.11 -1.16 -6.51
N GLY A 242 20.56 -0.76 -7.71
CA GLY A 242 21.94 -0.31 -7.94
C GLY A 242 22.97 -1.34 -7.45
N THR A 243 23.76 -0.94 -6.45
CA THR A 243 24.73 -1.82 -5.77
C THR A 243 24.15 -2.48 -4.49
N GLY A 244 22.87 -2.24 -4.18
CA GLY A 244 22.26 -2.63 -2.89
C GLY A 244 22.66 -1.74 -1.71
N ALA A 245 23.48 -0.69 -1.95
CA ALA A 245 23.88 0.24 -0.90
C ALA A 245 22.73 1.18 -0.53
N PRO A 246 22.58 1.52 0.77
CA PRO A 246 21.58 2.48 1.20
C PRO A 246 21.93 3.92 0.71
N LEU A 247 20.91 4.74 0.52
CA LEU A 247 21.06 6.19 0.32
C LEU A 247 21.68 6.86 1.54
N TRP A 248 21.31 6.37 2.72
CA TRP A 248 21.95 6.65 4.00
C TRP A 248 21.68 5.51 5.00
N GLN A 249 22.58 5.39 5.98
CA GLN A 249 22.47 4.49 7.14
C GLN A 249 22.96 5.20 8.37
N VAL A 250 22.28 5.01 9.50
CA VAL A 250 22.73 5.51 10.81
C VAL A 250 22.57 4.44 11.87
N SER A 251 23.51 4.38 12.80
CA SER A 251 23.35 3.64 14.04
C SER A 251 22.76 4.56 15.11
N LEU A 252 21.81 4.04 15.88
CA LEU A 252 21.22 4.73 17.03
C LEU A 252 22.03 4.53 18.32
N LEU A 253 23.00 3.62 18.30
CA LEU A 253 23.92 3.37 19.41
C LEU A 253 24.90 4.52 19.59
N GLN A 254 25.16 4.88 20.83
CA GLN A 254 26.21 5.82 21.20
C GLN A 254 27.53 5.08 21.51
N THR A 255 28.60 5.81 21.63
CA THR A 255 29.93 5.22 21.94
C THR A 255 29.88 4.42 23.24
N GLY A 256 30.21 3.14 23.15
CA GLY A 256 30.25 2.20 24.30
C GLY A 256 28.92 1.52 24.59
N GLU A 257 27.94 1.65 23.70
CA GLU A 257 26.66 0.94 23.76
C GLU A 257 26.63 -0.23 22.77
N THR A 258 25.78 -1.19 23.10
CA THR A 258 25.44 -2.33 22.24
C THR A 258 23.93 -2.58 22.28
N PRO A 259 23.35 -3.26 21.27
CA PRO A 259 22.01 -3.82 21.41
C PRO A 259 21.93 -4.72 22.64
N ILE A 260 20.73 -4.95 23.17
CA ILE A 260 20.51 -5.87 24.29
C ILE A 260 20.68 -7.30 23.78
N THR A 261 21.50 -8.12 24.47
CA THR A 261 21.79 -9.51 24.06
C THR A 261 21.16 -10.57 24.96
N ASP A 262 20.69 -10.17 26.14
CA ASP A 262 20.09 -11.03 27.16
C ASP A 262 18.55 -10.78 27.30
N GLY A 263 17.99 -10.01 26.38
CA GLY A 263 16.57 -9.74 26.28
C GLY A 263 15.74 -10.92 25.75
N PRO A 264 14.42 -10.81 25.77
CA PRO A 264 13.53 -11.86 25.27
C PRO A 264 13.51 -11.97 23.72
N ILE A 265 14.05 -11.01 23.00
CA ILE A 265 14.27 -11.06 21.55
C ILE A 265 15.74 -11.46 21.33
N GLN A 266 15.95 -12.49 20.50
CA GLN A 266 17.29 -13.05 20.28
C GLN A 266 17.65 -12.95 18.78
N PRO A 267 18.93 -12.80 18.45
CA PRO A 267 20.09 -12.67 19.37
C PRO A 267 20.31 -11.24 19.86
N TYR A 268 19.59 -10.25 19.33
CA TYR A 268 19.63 -8.86 19.73
C TYR A 268 18.22 -8.31 19.89
N GLU A 269 18.05 -7.41 20.84
CA GLU A 269 16.87 -6.57 20.99
C GLU A 269 17.31 -5.11 20.85
N GLY A 270 16.77 -4.44 19.85
CA GLY A 270 17.06 -3.06 19.50
C GLY A 270 15.78 -2.35 19.07
N VAL A 271 15.58 -2.11 17.76
CA VAL A 271 14.32 -1.57 17.23
C VAL A 271 13.39 -2.70 16.86
N THR A 272 12.47 -3.05 17.75
CA THR A 272 11.48 -4.12 17.53
C THR A 272 10.18 -3.61 16.89
N SER A 273 9.78 -2.37 17.16
CA SER A 273 8.52 -1.82 16.64
C SER A 273 8.66 -1.17 15.27
N THR A 274 7.54 -1.06 14.57
CA THR A 274 7.46 -0.23 13.37
C THR A 274 7.56 1.26 13.74
N PRO A 275 8.51 2.00 13.14
CA PRO A 275 8.61 3.45 13.28
C PRO A 275 7.39 4.19 12.73
N VAL A 276 7.37 5.52 12.87
CA VAL A 276 6.37 6.38 12.22
C VAL A 276 7.04 7.59 11.57
N ILE A 277 6.57 7.98 10.40
CA ILE A 277 7.05 9.18 9.70
C ILE A 277 6.01 10.29 9.79
N ASP A 278 6.46 11.50 10.17
CA ASP A 278 5.73 12.73 9.95
C ASP A 278 6.18 13.37 8.62
N PRO A 279 5.39 13.26 7.56
CA PRO A 279 5.76 13.84 6.26
C PRO A 279 5.75 15.36 6.27
N SER A 280 5.03 15.99 7.21
CA SER A 280 4.95 17.46 7.29
C SER A 280 6.25 18.09 7.78
N THR A 281 6.99 17.38 8.62
CA THR A 281 8.28 17.82 9.16
C THR A 281 9.46 17.03 8.58
N ASN A 282 9.23 16.05 7.68
CA ASN A 282 10.23 15.13 7.19
C ASN A 282 10.98 14.42 8.33
N THR A 283 10.24 13.86 9.29
CA THR A 283 10.83 13.23 10.48
C THR A 283 10.37 11.79 10.64
N LEU A 284 11.32 10.88 10.80
CA LEU A 284 11.07 9.49 11.21
C LEU A 284 11.32 9.37 12.71
N TYR A 285 10.33 8.90 13.46
CA TYR A 285 10.42 8.60 14.88
C TYR A 285 10.59 7.12 15.09
N VAL A 286 11.56 6.74 15.93
CA VAL A 286 11.89 5.34 16.22
C VAL A 286 12.37 5.19 17.66
N VAL A 287 11.99 4.08 18.32
CA VAL A 287 12.47 3.73 19.65
C VAL A 287 13.56 2.67 19.53
N SER A 288 14.70 2.92 20.16
CA SER A 288 15.81 1.99 20.26
C SER A 288 15.93 1.41 21.69
N ALA A 289 16.41 0.18 21.80
CA ALA A 289 16.67 -0.49 23.08
C ALA A 289 18.13 -0.92 23.13
N GLN A 290 18.93 -0.29 24.00
CA GLN A 290 20.37 -0.50 24.09
C GLN A 290 20.84 -0.68 25.52
N THR A 291 22.04 -1.22 25.67
CA THR A 291 22.68 -1.40 26.98
C THR A 291 24.12 -0.88 26.96
N SER A 292 24.61 -0.48 28.13
CA SER A 292 26.02 -0.17 28.34
C SER A 292 26.47 -0.56 29.76
N ALA A 293 27.77 -0.72 29.96
CA ALA A 293 28.33 -1.04 31.26
C ALA A 293 28.10 0.07 32.33
N SER A 294 27.84 1.31 31.91
CA SER A 294 27.68 2.46 32.78
C SER A 294 26.24 2.74 33.19
N THR A 295 25.26 2.47 32.31
CA THR A 295 23.85 2.83 32.51
C THR A 295 22.92 1.63 32.59
N GLY A 296 23.39 0.42 32.24
CA GLY A 296 22.52 -0.72 32.01
C GLY A 296 21.66 -0.54 30.78
N GLY A 297 20.52 -1.24 30.73
CA GLY A 297 19.55 -1.16 29.64
C GLY A 297 18.75 0.16 29.67
N THR A 298 18.52 0.74 28.52
CA THR A 298 17.74 1.97 28.34
C THR A 298 16.97 1.97 27.04
N PHE A 299 15.78 2.64 27.02
CA PHE A 299 15.06 2.98 25.79
C PHE A 299 15.31 4.43 25.41
N ARG A 300 15.38 4.71 24.10
CA ARG A 300 15.48 6.07 23.56
C ARG A 300 14.48 6.33 22.45
N LEU A 301 13.85 7.49 22.50
CA LEU A 301 13.10 8.04 21.36
C LEU A 301 14.07 8.82 20.48
N ASN A 302 14.20 8.40 19.24
CA ASN A 302 14.97 9.07 18.20
C ASN A 302 14.02 9.77 17.23
N ALA A 303 14.44 10.93 16.70
CA ALA A 303 13.75 11.68 15.67
C ALA A 303 14.75 11.97 14.55
N LEU A 304 14.61 11.30 13.41
CA LEU A 304 15.57 11.35 12.31
C LEU A 304 15.04 12.16 11.13
N ASP A 305 15.86 12.98 10.53
CA ASP A 305 15.56 13.57 9.23
C ASP A 305 15.56 12.50 8.16
N ILE A 306 14.42 12.35 7.44
CA ILE A 306 14.25 11.27 6.44
C ILE A 306 15.20 11.41 5.24
N THR A 307 15.82 12.57 5.03
CA THR A 307 16.72 12.80 3.90
C THR A 307 18.18 12.53 4.21
N THR A 308 18.57 12.52 5.50
CA THR A 308 19.97 12.43 5.92
C THR A 308 20.23 11.44 7.04
N GLY A 309 19.19 10.97 7.75
CA GLY A 309 19.34 10.18 8.98
C GLY A 309 19.81 10.98 10.20
N ALA A 310 19.98 12.31 10.09
CA ALA A 310 20.45 13.15 11.20
C ALA A 310 19.37 13.30 12.28
N GLN A 311 19.80 13.35 13.55
CA GLN A 311 18.90 13.59 14.68
C GLN A 311 18.30 15.00 14.63
N LYS A 312 17.01 15.12 14.97
CA LYS A 312 16.23 16.36 15.02
C LYS A 312 15.68 16.62 16.42
N PHE A 313 15.23 17.85 16.68
CA PHE A 313 14.52 18.26 17.90
C PHE A 313 15.26 17.96 19.21
N GLY A 314 16.60 17.85 19.17
CA GLY A 314 17.41 17.48 20.33
C GLY A 314 17.42 15.99 20.68
N ALA A 315 16.93 15.12 19.76
CA ALA A 315 17.04 13.66 19.90
C ALA A 315 18.52 13.20 19.89
N PRO A 316 18.83 11.98 20.40
CA PRO A 316 17.90 11.06 21.07
C PRO A 316 17.54 11.50 22.49
N VAL A 317 16.33 11.13 22.95
CA VAL A 317 15.87 11.37 24.32
C VAL A 317 15.69 10.03 25.04
N THR A 318 16.33 9.86 26.20
CA THR A 318 16.17 8.67 27.05
C THR A 318 14.77 8.70 27.70
N LEU A 319 14.07 7.58 27.64
CA LEU A 319 12.73 7.43 28.21
C LEU A 319 12.83 7.17 29.74
N ASN A 320 12.87 8.25 30.51
CA ASN A 320 12.86 8.21 31.98
C ASN A 320 11.42 8.26 32.47
N VAL A 321 10.70 7.14 32.39
CA VAL A 321 9.25 7.06 32.65
C VAL A 321 9.00 6.35 33.94
N SER A 322 8.17 6.94 34.81
CA SER A 322 7.77 6.33 36.08
C SER A 322 6.37 6.74 36.50
N VAL A 323 5.72 5.93 37.32
CA VAL A 323 4.40 6.20 37.93
C VAL A 323 4.41 5.83 39.41
N PRO A 324 3.62 6.50 40.24
CA PRO A 324 3.33 6.02 41.60
C PRO A 324 2.66 4.64 41.56
N ALA A 325 3.19 3.68 42.30
CA ALA A 325 2.68 2.32 42.31
C ALA A 325 2.94 1.65 43.68
N THR A 326 2.11 0.64 43.99
CA THR A 326 2.21 -0.16 45.24
C THR A 326 2.25 -1.66 44.94
N ASN A 327 2.26 -2.07 43.68
CA ASN A 327 2.45 -3.46 43.26
C ASN A 327 3.87 -3.97 43.60
N SER A 328 4.14 -5.26 43.38
CA SER A 328 5.41 -5.90 43.74
C SER A 328 6.62 -5.37 42.92
N ALA A 329 6.36 -4.74 41.77
CA ALA A 329 7.41 -4.13 40.94
C ALA A 329 7.80 -2.72 41.41
N SER A 330 7.06 -2.12 42.35
CA SER A 330 7.34 -0.78 42.85
C SER A 330 8.52 -0.76 43.81
N VAL A 331 9.40 0.23 43.61
CA VAL A 331 10.51 0.52 44.54
C VAL A 331 10.27 1.90 45.15
N ASN A 332 10.17 1.96 46.48
CA ASN A 332 9.87 3.19 47.23
C ASN A 332 8.59 3.88 46.77
N GLY A 333 7.54 3.11 46.40
CA GLY A 333 6.26 3.65 45.96
C GLY A 333 6.21 4.12 44.53
N VAL A 334 7.22 3.75 43.69
CA VAL A 334 7.33 4.13 42.28
C VAL A 334 7.67 2.89 41.45
N GLN A 335 6.98 2.72 40.33
CA GLN A 335 7.35 1.79 39.29
C GLN A 335 7.97 2.55 38.11
N THR A 336 9.06 2.04 37.56
CA THR A 336 9.80 2.67 36.45
C THR A 336 9.79 1.74 35.23
N LEU A 337 9.62 2.30 34.05
CA LEU A 337 9.81 1.60 32.78
C LEU A 337 11.30 1.25 32.63
N ASP A 338 11.60 0.00 32.41
CA ASP A 338 12.94 -0.52 32.19
C ASP A 338 12.98 -1.51 31.01
N THR A 339 14.16 -1.99 30.66
CA THR A 339 14.40 -2.92 29.53
C THR A 339 14.11 -4.39 29.86
N SER A 340 13.40 -4.70 30.96
CA SER A 340 12.68 -5.96 31.08
C SER A 340 11.39 -5.94 30.22
N CYS A 341 10.92 -4.73 29.85
CA CYS A 341 9.84 -4.54 28.88
C CYS A 341 10.35 -4.65 27.46
N ILE A 342 9.47 -4.95 26.51
CA ILE A 342 9.72 -4.91 25.07
C ILE A 342 8.87 -3.81 24.45
N GLN A 343 9.46 -2.97 23.61
CA GLN A 343 8.75 -1.98 22.81
C GLN A 343 8.38 -2.60 21.45
N ARG A 344 7.32 -3.41 21.42
CA ARG A 344 6.88 -4.12 20.18
C ARG A 344 5.78 -3.39 19.42
N ALA A 345 4.86 -2.74 20.13
CA ALA A 345 3.73 -2.04 19.51
C ALA A 345 4.24 -0.94 18.57
N ALA A 346 3.76 -0.94 17.32
CA ALA A 346 4.10 0.08 16.34
C ALA A 346 3.80 1.49 16.87
N LEU A 347 4.63 2.46 16.53
CA LEU A 347 4.44 3.84 16.96
C LEU A 347 3.19 4.45 16.32
N LEU A 348 2.51 5.31 17.06
CA LEU A 348 1.42 6.11 16.54
C LEU A 348 1.77 7.59 16.66
N LEU A 349 1.71 8.32 15.55
CA LEU A 349 1.70 9.79 15.53
C LEU A 349 0.26 10.27 15.43
N ALA A 350 -0.22 10.90 16.48
CA ALA A 350 -1.56 11.50 16.54
C ALA A 350 -1.57 12.72 17.44
N ASN A 351 -2.37 13.75 17.13
CA ASN A 351 -2.52 14.97 17.93
C ASN A 351 -1.19 15.68 18.23
N GLY A 352 -0.19 15.60 17.34
CA GLY A 352 1.15 16.15 17.54
C GLY A 352 2.00 15.40 18.60
N ASN A 353 1.61 14.17 18.96
CA ASN A 353 2.32 13.34 19.93
C ASN A 353 2.64 11.96 19.34
N ILE A 354 3.74 11.37 19.83
CA ILE A 354 4.16 10.00 19.56
C ILE A 354 3.71 9.13 20.73
N TYR A 355 2.90 8.13 20.45
CA TYR A 355 2.44 7.14 21.43
C TYR A 355 3.22 5.82 21.24
N MET A 356 3.68 5.25 22.35
CA MET A 356 4.55 4.07 22.42
C MET A 356 3.97 3.08 23.42
N GLY A 357 3.72 1.83 22.98
CA GLY A 357 3.25 0.74 23.83
C GLY A 357 4.40 -0.18 24.25
N PHE A 358 4.39 -0.66 25.51
CA PHE A 358 5.37 -1.61 26.04
C PHE A 358 4.67 -2.77 26.75
N GLY A 359 5.25 -3.95 26.65
CA GLY A 359 4.76 -5.16 27.32
C GLY A 359 5.92 -6.09 27.69
N GLY A 360 5.61 -7.27 28.24
CA GLY A 360 6.61 -8.29 28.62
C GLY A 360 7.30 -8.09 29.95
N CYS A 361 6.94 -7.06 30.68
CA CYS A 361 7.43 -6.76 32.01
C CYS A 361 6.28 -6.79 33.03
N HIS A 362 6.53 -6.34 34.25
CA HIS A 362 5.57 -6.40 35.35
C HIS A 362 4.24 -5.67 35.11
N SER A 363 4.21 -4.70 34.18
CA SER A 363 2.99 -3.99 33.77
C SER A 363 3.14 -3.52 32.32
N GLY A 364 2.01 -3.36 31.63
CA GLY A 364 1.96 -2.71 30.34
C GLY A 364 2.05 -1.19 30.47
N TRP A 365 2.65 -0.53 29.47
CA TRP A 365 2.78 0.92 29.44
C TRP A 365 2.27 1.49 28.11
N LEU A 366 1.61 2.65 28.21
CA LEU A 366 1.43 3.55 27.08
C LEU A 366 2.06 4.89 27.44
N VAL A 367 3.03 5.31 26.65
CA VAL A 367 3.79 6.55 26.90
C VAL A 367 3.59 7.50 25.73
N ALA A 368 3.37 8.79 26.01
CA ALA A 368 3.17 9.82 25.00
C ALA A 368 4.24 10.92 25.13
N TYR A 369 4.89 11.24 24.00
CA TYR A 369 5.85 12.33 23.87
C TYR A 369 5.40 13.31 22.79
N ASN A 370 5.56 14.61 23.03
CA ASN A 370 5.30 15.63 22.02
C ASN A 370 6.28 15.47 20.84
N ALA A 371 5.77 15.39 19.62
CA ALA A 371 6.57 15.11 18.42
C ALA A 371 7.62 16.20 18.10
N SER A 372 7.36 17.48 18.43
CA SER A 372 8.25 18.59 18.11
C SER A 372 9.24 18.96 19.21
N THR A 373 8.89 18.66 20.48
CA THR A 373 9.75 19.01 21.64
C THR A 373 10.41 17.82 22.30
N LEU A 374 9.94 16.60 21.97
CA LEU A 374 10.34 15.33 22.58
C LEU A 374 10.22 15.34 24.13
N GLN A 375 9.28 16.14 24.65
CA GLN A 375 8.95 16.14 26.07
C GLN A 375 7.85 15.11 26.33
N GLN A 376 7.96 14.35 27.43
CA GLN A 376 6.89 13.47 27.90
C GLN A 376 5.64 14.30 28.21
N VAL A 377 4.49 13.92 27.64
CA VAL A 377 3.19 14.58 27.85
C VAL A 377 2.16 13.67 28.50
N GLY A 378 2.42 12.38 28.55
CA GLY A 378 1.52 11.45 29.19
C GLY A 378 2.15 10.10 29.44
N VAL A 379 1.63 9.38 30.44
CA VAL A 379 1.96 7.99 30.77
C VAL A 379 0.76 7.28 31.34
N PHE A 380 0.53 6.06 30.90
CA PHE A 380 -0.41 5.10 31.49
C PHE A 380 0.37 3.84 31.84
N ASN A 381 0.01 3.22 32.97
CA ASN A 381 0.49 1.90 33.39
C ASN A 381 -0.72 1.01 33.67
N SER A 382 -0.72 -0.18 33.11
CA SER A 382 -1.86 -1.10 33.15
C SER A 382 -2.17 -1.68 34.52
N SER A 383 -1.22 -1.68 35.46
CA SER A 383 -1.44 -2.15 36.83
C SER A 383 -0.51 -1.47 37.83
N THR A 384 -1.01 -0.48 38.53
CA THR A 384 -0.25 0.27 39.54
C THR A 384 -0.37 -0.27 40.97
N LYS A 385 -1.34 -1.12 41.23
CA LYS A 385 -1.62 -1.63 42.62
C LYS A 385 -1.66 -3.14 42.71
N LEU A 386 -2.18 -3.83 41.71
CA LEU A 386 -2.37 -5.27 41.72
C LEU A 386 -1.16 -5.97 41.08
N ASN A 387 -0.89 -7.18 41.51
CA ASN A 387 0.14 -8.04 40.93
C ASN A 387 -0.53 -9.05 40.00
N GLY A 388 0.17 -9.43 38.92
CA GLY A 388 -0.24 -10.58 38.14
C GLY A 388 -0.15 -11.86 38.98
N GLU A 389 -1.06 -12.78 38.78
CA GLU A 389 -1.10 -14.09 39.38
C GLU A 389 -0.63 -15.15 38.36
N GLY A 390 -0.22 -16.32 38.84
CA GLY A 390 0.16 -17.45 37.96
C GLY A 390 1.62 -17.49 37.55
N THR A 391 1.91 -18.34 36.56
CA THR A 391 3.27 -18.68 36.12
C THR A 391 4.00 -17.52 35.43
N TYR A 392 3.24 -16.56 34.91
CA TYR A 392 3.74 -15.48 34.04
C TYR A 392 3.58 -14.10 34.68
N ALA A 393 3.90 -13.81 35.83
CA ALA A 393 3.85 -12.54 36.58
C ALA A 393 3.78 -11.21 35.78
N SER A 394 3.34 -11.24 34.50
CA SER A 394 3.09 -10.08 33.66
C SER A 394 1.73 -9.49 33.90
N ALA A 395 1.59 -8.17 33.85
CA ALA A 395 0.34 -7.48 34.11
C ALA A 395 -0.03 -6.52 32.98
N GLY A 396 -0.94 -6.96 32.12
CA GLY A 396 -1.58 -6.09 31.14
C GLY A 396 -0.65 -5.50 30.08
N GLY A 397 0.26 -6.29 29.51
CA GLY A 397 1.21 -5.83 28.50
C GLY A 397 0.56 -5.21 27.27
N VAL A 398 1.07 -4.07 26.77
CA VAL A 398 0.61 -3.43 25.52
C VAL A 398 1.40 -4.03 24.34
N TRP A 399 1.03 -5.27 23.97
CA TRP A 399 1.71 -6.06 22.93
C TRP A 399 1.24 -5.73 21.52
N MET A 400 -0.04 -5.73 21.29
CA MET A 400 -0.77 -5.44 20.05
C MET A 400 -0.29 -6.21 18.81
N GLY A 401 0.30 -7.40 19.01
CA GLY A 401 0.69 -8.31 17.91
C GLY A 401 1.60 -7.70 16.84
N GLY A 402 2.46 -6.74 17.19
CA GLY A 402 3.24 -5.95 16.23
C GLY A 402 2.45 -4.81 15.59
N GLY A 403 1.12 -4.76 15.76
CA GLY A 403 0.28 -3.60 15.52
C GLY A 403 0.56 -2.50 16.54
N GLY A 404 -0.20 -1.39 16.50
CA GLY A 404 0.03 -0.27 17.40
C GLY A 404 -1.25 0.41 17.83
N PRO A 405 -1.17 1.39 18.70
CA PRO A 405 -2.31 2.19 19.11
C PRO A 405 -3.07 2.72 17.88
N VAL A 406 -4.39 2.81 18.01
CA VAL A 406 -5.31 3.33 17.00
C VAL A 406 -5.76 4.72 17.39
N ALA A 407 -5.98 5.62 16.43
CA ALA A 407 -6.61 6.90 16.68
C ALA A 407 -7.84 7.09 15.81
N ASP A 408 -8.94 7.59 16.39
CA ASP A 408 -10.14 7.97 15.65
C ASP A 408 -10.02 9.41 15.07
N SER A 409 -11.02 9.82 14.31
CA SER A 409 -11.07 11.16 13.70
C SER A 409 -11.24 12.30 14.72
N GLN A 410 -11.59 12.00 15.97
CA GLN A 410 -11.68 12.94 17.06
C GLN A 410 -10.37 13.01 17.87
N GLY A 411 -9.41 12.16 17.52
CA GLY A 411 -8.10 12.07 18.14
C GLY A 411 -8.08 11.21 19.42
N ASN A 412 -9.15 10.48 19.74
CA ASN A 412 -9.09 9.52 20.84
C ASN A 412 -8.15 8.37 20.47
N ILE A 413 -7.42 7.87 21.48
CA ILE A 413 -6.42 6.82 21.33
C ILE A 413 -6.95 5.54 21.95
N TYR A 414 -6.77 4.43 21.21
CA TYR A 414 -7.21 3.10 21.65
C TYR A 414 -6.02 2.15 21.67
N ILE A 415 -5.97 1.31 22.72
CA ILE A 415 -5.02 0.21 22.86
C ILE A 415 -5.71 -1.05 23.34
N THR A 416 -5.02 -2.19 23.21
CA THR A 416 -5.35 -3.43 23.91
C THR A 416 -4.26 -3.75 24.91
N THR A 417 -4.67 -4.38 26.04
CA THR A 417 -3.78 -4.91 27.07
C THR A 417 -3.87 -6.43 27.12
N GLY A 418 -2.78 -7.09 27.52
CA GLY A 418 -2.71 -8.54 27.67
C GLY A 418 -3.12 -9.02 29.05
N ASN A 419 -2.87 -10.30 29.31
CA ASN A 419 -3.21 -10.99 30.55
C ASN A 419 -2.64 -10.30 31.79
N GLY A 420 -3.33 -10.44 32.92
CA GLY A 420 -2.96 -9.84 34.20
C GLY A 420 -4.18 -9.44 35.05
N PRO A 421 -3.94 -8.75 36.16
CA PRO A 421 -5.02 -8.36 37.08
C PRO A 421 -5.92 -7.28 36.49
N TRP A 422 -7.18 -7.34 36.87
CA TRP A 422 -8.20 -6.36 36.50
C TRP A 422 -9.05 -5.95 37.71
N ASP A 423 -9.27 -4.65 37.90
CA ASP A 423 -10.21 -4.09 38.85
C ASP A 423 -11.05 -2.93 38.27
N GLY A 424 -10.83 -2.59 37.00
CA GLY A 424 -11.50 -1.50 36.30
C GLY A 424 -11.18 -0.09 36.82
N GLN A 425 -10.17 0.06 37.71
CA GLN A 425 -9.77 1.33 38.31
C GLN A 425 -8.27 1.56 38.33
N THR A 426 -7.49 0.57 38.77
CA THR A 426 -6.04 0.66 38.92
C THR A 426 -5.30 -0.46 38.20
N ALA A 427 -6.06 -1.43 37.67
CA ALA A 427 -5.59 -2.53 36.86
C ALA A 427 -6.58 -2.79 35.72
N PHE A 428 -6.04 -2.90 34.52
CA PHE A 428 -6.78 -2.99 33.24
C PHE A 428 -6.14 -4.02 32.31
N ALA A 429 -5.95 -5.23 32.78
CA ALA A 429 -5.53 -6.33 31.90
C ALA A 429 -6.66 -6.77 30.96
N ASP A 430 -6.32 -7.47 29.89
CA ASP A 430 -7.22 -8.05 28.89
C ASP A 430 -8.36 -7.12 28.45
N SER A 431 -8.01 -5.86 28.20
CA SER A 431 -9.00 -4.80 27.94
C SER A 431 -8.71 -4.06 26.64
N VAL A 432 -9.76 -3.56 26.00
CA VAL A 432 -9.68 -2.48 25.01
C VAL A 432 -9.87 -1.18 25.76
N LEU A 433 -8.91 -0.27 25.70
CA LEU A 433 -8.90 0.98 26.46
C LEU A 433 -8.99 2.18 25.55
N LYS A 434 -9.76 3.18 25.92
CA LYS A 434 -9.91 4.47 25.25
C LYS A 434 -9.31 5.59 26.09
N PHE A 435 -8.48 6.42 25.47
CA PHE A 435 -7.94 7.66 26.05
C PHE A 435 -8.41 8.86 25.24
N GLY A 436 -8.58 10.01 25.90
CA GLY A 436 -8.97 11.25 25.24
C GLY A 436 -7.85 11.79 24.30
N PRO A 437 -8.20 12.74 23.43
CA PRO A 437 -7.29 13.27 22.40
C PRO A 437 -6.11 14.08 22.95
N THR A 438 -6.22 14.57 24.18
CA THR A 438 -5.15 15.26 24.87
C THR A 438 -4.65 14.36 25.99
N PRO A 439 -3.35 14.01 26.00
CA PRO A 439 -2.77 13.33 27.15
C PRO A 439 -2.90 14.25 28.38
N VAL A 440 -3.93 14.04 29.17
CA VAL A 440 -4.09 14.81 30.42
C VAL A 440 -3.23 14.10 31.45
N ALA A 441 -2.21 14.79 31.93
CA ALA A 441 -1.54 14.40 33.14
C ALA A 441 -2.59 14.50 34.27
N GLY A 442 -3.09 13.37 34.74
CA GLY A 442 -3.89 13.28 35.96
C GLY A 442 -3.10 13.86 37.16
N ALA A 443 -3.66 13.82 38.35
CA ALA A 443 -3.07 14.43 39.57
C ALA A 443 -1.60 14.03 39.83
N ASN A 444 -1.07 13.00 39.15
CA ASN A 444 0.32 12.53 39.25
C ASN A 444 1.00 12.34 37.86
N GLY A 445 0.52 13.01 36.79
CA GLY A 445 1.09 12.86 35.45
C GLY A 445 0.62 11.59 34.70
N THR A 446 -0.28 10.80 35.27
CA THR A 446 -0.77 9.55 34.67
C THR A 446 -2.03 9.76 33.85
N MET A 447 -2.06 9.25 32.63
CA MET A 447 -3.29 9.13 31.83
C MET A 447 -4.21 8.07 32.46
N GLN A 448 -5.52 8.29 32.31
CA GLN A 448 -6.53 7.30 32.71
C GLN A 448 -7.43 7.00 31.51
N PRO A 449 -7.85 5.75 31.33
CA PRO A 449 -8.86 5.44 30.33
C PRO A 449 -10.15 6.22 30.62
N ILE A 450 -10.76 6.78 29.57
CA ILE A 450 -12.07 7.48 29.68
C ILE A 450 -13.23 6.55 29.38
N ASP A 451 -12.95 5.40 28.79
CA ASP A 451 -13.89 4.31 28.51
C ASP A 451 -13.10 3.02 28.27
N TYR A 452 -13.72 1.85 28.40
CA TYR A 452 -13.07 0.56 28.18
C TYR A 452 -14.06 -0.57 27.91
N PHE A 453 -13.55 -1.67 27.34
CA PHE A 453 -14.22 -2.97 27.28
C PHE A 453 -13.28 -4.03 27.84
N THR A 454 -13.80 -4.91 28.70
CA THR A 454 -13.07 -6.07 29.22
C THR A 454 -13.93 -7.31 29.04
N PRO A 455 -13.44 -8.39 28.39
CA PRO A 455 -14.17 -9.64 28.29
C PRO A 455 -14.55 -10.23 29.65
N SER A 456 -15.74 -10.79 29.76
CA SER A 456 -16.24 -11.43 31.01
C SER A 456 -15.38 -12.62 31.45
N ILE A 457 -14.55 -13.15 30.53
CA ILE A 457 -13.64 -14.28 30.77
C ILE A 457 -12.22 -13.84 31.17
N TYR A 458 -11.98 -12.57 31.51
CA TYR A 458 -10.65 -12.02 31.79
C TYR A 458 -9.86 -12.78 32.85
N GLN A 459 -10.54 -13.30 33.89
CA GLN A 459 -9.91 -14.11 34.96
C GLN A 459 -9.31 -15.42 34.40
N TYR A 460 -10.02 -16.03 33.45
CA TYR A 460 -9.52 -17.20 32.76
C TYR A 460 -8.32 -16.82 31.85
N MET A 461 -8.39 -15.68 31.16
CA MET A 461 -7.33 -15.20 30.27
C MET A 461 -6.04 -14.93 31.05
N ASP A 462 -6.13 -14.34 32.26
CA ASP A 462 -4.97 -14.13 33.14
C ASP A 462 -4.29 -15.44 33.54
N CYS A 463 -5.07 -16.51 33.77
CA CYS A 463 -4.55 -17.81 34.21
C CYS A 463 -3.74 -18.52 33.10
N ASP A 464 -4.15 -18.42 31.86
CA ASP A 464 -3.67 -19.27 30.74
C ASP A 464 -2.79 -18.52 29.74
N ASP A 465 -2.26 -17.34 30.10
CA ASP A 465 -1.50 -16.49 29.17
C ASP A 465 -2.29 -16.20 27.87
N ALA A 466 -3.61 -16.01 28.02
CA ALA A 466 -4.54 -15.90 26.89
C ALA A 466 -4.77 -14.45 26.44
N ASP A 467 -3.70 -13.67 26.32
CA ASP A 467 -3.72 -12.23 26.00
C ASP A 467 -4.73 -11.80 24.94
N LEU A 468 -5.57 -10.82 25.29
CA LEU A 468 -6.33 -10.06 24.28
C LEU A 468 -5.40 -9.27 23.36
N ALA A 469 -4.34 -8.68 23.92
CA ALA A 469 -3.36 -7.89 23.18
C ALA A 469 -2.39 -8.72 22.33
N SER A 470 -2.52 -10.05 22.25
CA SER A 470 -1.75 -10.84 21.29
C SER A 470 -2.11 -10.49 19.85
N GLY A 471 -3.36 -10.13 19.58
CA GLY A 471 -3.81 -9.50 18.35
C GLY A 471 -3.71 -7.97 18.39
N GLY A 472 -3.72 -7.34 17.22
CA GLY A 472 -3.80 -5.90 17.10
C GLY A 472 -5.24 -5.39 17.08
N LEU A 473 -5.37 -4.06 17.06
CA LEU A 473 -6.65 -3.36 17.06
C LEU A 473 -6.90 -2.71 15.71
N LEU A 474 -8.10 -2.82 15.17
CA LEU A 474 -8.58 -2.14 13.96
C LEU A 474 -9.80 -1.28 14.33
N LEU A 475 -9.81 -0.01 13.92
CA LEU A 475 -11.03 0.79 13.86
C LEU A 475 -11.55 0.74 12.41
N ILE A 476 -12.73 0.16 12.20
CA ILE A 476 -13.32 0.06 10.86
C ILE A 476 -13.53 1.47 10.30
N PRO A 477 -12.91 1.81 9.15
CA PRO A 477 -12.96 3.14 8.59
C PRO A 477 -14.38 3.68 8.37
N GLY A 478 -14.63 4.92 8.81
CA GLY A 478 -15.93 5.57 8.68
C GLY A 478 -16.99 5.10 9.69
N THR A 479 -16.62 4.26 10.65
CA THR A 479 -17.52 3.74 11.69
C THR A 479 -17.01 4.04 13.10
N THR A 480 -17.77 3.60 14.12
CA THR A 480 -17.35 3.61 15.52
C THR A 480 -17.00 2.20 16.03
N THR A 481 -16.82 1.24 15.14
CA THR A 481 -16.59 -0.15 15.51
C THR A 481 -15.10 -0.47 15.56
N LEU A 482 -14.64 -0.87 16.72
CA LEU A 482 -13.32 -1.45 16.98
C LEU A 482 -13.40 -2.98 16.82
N VAL A 483 -12.38 -3.57 16.22
CA VAL A 483 -12.19 -5.03 16.14
C VAL A 483 -10.96 -5.40 16.93
N ALA A 484 -11.13 -6.24 17.96
CA ALA A 484 -10.07 -6.76 18.81
C ALA A 484 -10.16 -8.29 18.88
N GLY A 485 -9.05 -8.96 19.09
CA GLY A 485 -9.01 -10.42 19.27
C GLY A 485 -7.66 -10.87 19.78
N GLY A 486 -7.61 -12.06 20.38
CA GLY A 486 -6.42 -12.55 21.04
C GLY A 486 -6.27 -14.08 21.05
N LYS A 487 -5.45 -14.60 21.95
CA LYS A 487 -5.13 -16.03 22.09
C LYS A 487 -6.33 -16.91 22.41
N THR A 488 -7.45 -16.32 22.91
CA THR A 488 -8.69 -17.08 23.10
C THR A 488 -9.34 -17.54 21.80
N GLY A 489 -8.89 -17.06 20.65
CA GLY A 489 -9.55 -17.30 19.37
C GLY A 489 -10.89 -16.58 19.23
N THR A 490 -11.17 -15.65 20.12
CA THR A 490 -12.39 -14.84 20.13
C THR A 490 -12.10 -13.46 19.57
N MET A 491 -12.99 -12.99 18.71
CA MET A 491 -12.97 -11.65 18.15
C MET A 491 -14.14 -10.85 18.71
N TYR A 492 -13.86 -9.66 19.22
CA TYR A 492 -14.83 -8.74 19.78
C TYR A 492 -15.01 -7.52 18.89
N LEU A 493 -16.26 -7.15 18.64
CA LEU A 493 -16.64 -5.87 18.05
C LEU A 493 -17.08 -4.95 19.18
N VAL A 494 -16.40 -3.83 19.35
CA VAL A 494 -16.64 -2.89 20.44
C VAL A 494 -17.02 -1.52 19.88
N ASN A 495 -18.09 -0.92 20.41
CA ASN A 495 -18.49 0.43 20.03
C ASN A 495 -17.61 1.48 20.73
N SER A 496 -16.79 2.20 19.98
CA SER A 496 -15.86 3.21 20.50
C SER A 496 -16.54 4.43 21.17
N THR A 497 -17.86 4.59 21.03
CA THR A 497 -18.62 5.68 21.69
C THR A 497 -19.25 5.26 23.03
N ASN A 498 -19.37 3.97 23.26
CA ASN A 498 -19.80 3.36 24.52
C ASN A 498 -19.30 1.93 24.54
N MET A 499 -18.18 1.71 25.20
CA MET A 499 -17.43 0.45 25.11
C MET A 499 -18.01 -0.65 26.01
N GLY A 500 -18.95 -0.30 26.92
CA GLY A 500 -19.77 -1.26 27.67
C GLY A 500 -19.12 -1.83 28.94
N HIS A 501 -17.86 -1.52 29.18
CA HIS A 501 -17.08 -1.97 30.34
C HIS A 501 -16.96 -3.50 30.45
N GLU A 502 -16.71 -4.03 31.64
CA GLU A 502 -16.90 -5.44 31.94
C GLU A 502 -18.39 -5.69 32.19
N SER A 503 -18.95 -6.70 31.60
CA SER A 503 -20.36 -7.04 31.73
C SER A 503 -20.58 -8.54 31.57
N ALA A 504 -21.55 -9.08 32.27
CA ALA A 504 -21.87 -10.51 32.19
C ALA A 504 -22.18 -10.91 30.72
N ASN A 505 -21.56 -12.00 30.27
CA ASN A 505 -21.72 -12.55 28.92
C ASN A 505 -21.34 -11.58 27.82
N ASP A 506 -20.39 -10.66 28.06
CA ASP A 506 -19.92 -9.68 27.12
C ASP A 506 -21.00 -8.81 26.47
N ALA A 507 -22.08 -8.54 27.22
CA ALA A 507 -23.22 -7.75 26.75
C ALA A 507 -22.84 -6.30 26.38
N GLY A 508 -21.65 -5.84 26.75
CA GLY A 508 -21.08 -4.56 26.34
C GLY A 508 -20.51 -4.56 24.92
N ALA A 509 -20.16 -5.72 24.36
CA ALA A 509 -19.72 -5.83 22.98
C ALA A 509 -20.90 -5.74 21.99
N ILE A 510 -20.66 -5.19 20.80
CA ILE A 510 -21.63 -5.26 19.68
C ILE A 510 -21.80 -6.72 19.26
N GLN A 511 -20.71 -7.44 19.19
CA GLN A 511 -20.66 -8.85 18.81
C GLN A 511 -19.42 -9.50 19.42
N GLU A 512 -19.60 -10.74 19.82
CA GLU A 512 -18.56 -11.70 20.13
C GLU A 512 -18.59 -12.80 19.04
N GLN A 513 -17.48 -13.03 18.38
CA GLN A 513 -17.33 -14.08 17.35
C GLN A 513 -16.26 -15.06 17.80
N VAL A 514 -16.69 -16.23 18.21
CA VAL A 514 -15.79 -17.32 18.61
C VAL A 514 -15.37 -18.13 17.40
N TRP A 515 -14.09 -18.43 17.30
CA TRP A 515 -13.54 -19.21 16.22
C TRP A 515 -13.22 -20.66 16.66
N GLY A 516 -13.85 -21.63 16.00
CA GLY A 516 -13.67 -23.06 16.35
C GLY A 516 -14.28 -23.41 17.71
N ALA A 517 -13.48 -24.01 18.59
CA ALA A 517 -13.87 -24.29 19.97
C ALA A 517 -13.50 -23.14 20.93
N GLY A 518 -13.50 -21.91 20.42
CA GLY A 518 -13.13 -20.70 21.16
C GLY A 518 -13.88 -20.52 22.46
N LEU A 519 -13.34 -19.67 23.32
CA LEU A 519 -13.93 -19.31 24.59
C LEU A 519 -14.89 -18.14 24.39
N ALA A 520 -16.18 -18.35 24.72
CA ALA A 520 -17.22 -17.35 24.61
C ALA A 520 -17.65 -16.85 25.98
N GLY A 521 -18.05 -15.59 26.07
CA GLY A 521 -18.76 -15.04 27.20
C GLY A 521 -19.99 -15.90 27.52
N GLY A 522 -20.27 -16.09 28.81
CA GLY A 522 -21.38 -16.92 29.28
C GLY A 522 -21.07 -18.38 29.49
N ASN A 523 -19.90 -18.88 29.15
CA ASN A 523 -19.43 -20.14 29.67
C ASN A 523 -18.98 -19.98 31.12
N THR A 524 -19.31 -20.96 31.98
CA THR A 524 -18.82 -20.98 33.37
C THR A 524 -17.38 -21.47 33.35
N TYR A 525 -16.44 -20.54 33.45
CA TYR A 525 -15.03 -20.84 33.69
C TYR A 525 -14.78 -20.85 35.22
N PRO A 526 -13.85 -21.68 35.70
CA PRO A 526 -13.52 -21.65 37.14
C PRO A 526 -12.95 -20.28 37.53
N ASP A 527 -13.43 -19.73 38.66
CA ASP A 527 -12.91 -18.48 39.25
C ASP A 527 -11.46 -18.59 39.76
N SER A 528 -10.78 -19.69 39.50
CA SER A 528 -9.40 -19.96 39.90
C SER A 528 -8.64 -20.64 38.80
N CYS A 529 -7.37 -20.30 38.65
CA CYS A 529 -6.43 -20.85 37.67
C CYS A 529 -6.21 -22.37 37.77
N GLN A 530 -6.76 -23.02 38.77
CA GLN A 530 -6.58 -24.46 39.01
C GLN A 530 -7.93 -25.08 39.39
N ASP A 531 -8.15 -26.31 38.91
CA ASP A 531 -9.24 -27.14 39.44
C ASP A 531 -8.95 -27.57 40.89
N SER A 532 -9.93 -28.17 41.50
CA SER A 532 -9.82 -28.67 42.91
C SER A 532 -8.68 -29.70 43.09
N THR A 533 -8.00 -30.14 41.98
CA THR A 533 -6.88 -31.06 41.99
C THR A 533 -5.55 -30.39 41.64
N GLY A 534 -5.55 -29.06 41.40
CA GLY A 534 -4.34 -28.29 41.05
C GLY A 534 -3.89 -28.37 39.58
N ASN A 535 -4.76 -28.86 38.71
CA ASN A 535 -4.50 -28.89 37.28
C ASN A 535 -5.14 -27.67 36.57
N ASN A 536 -4.45 -27.09 35.62
CA ASN A 536 -5.05 -26.15 34.66
C ASN A 536 -6.16 -26.86 33.91
N THR A 537 -7.43 -26.39 34.12
CA THR A 537 -8.62 -27.08 33.59
C THR A 537 -9.03 -26.61 32.21
N ALA A 538 -8.38 -25.58 31.68
CA ALA A 538 -8.79 -24.99 30.44
C ALA A 538 -7.78 -25.31 29.32
N SER A 539 -8.25 -25.90 28.28
CA SER A 539 -7.51 -26.06 27.03
C SER A 539 -7.91 -24.90 26.12
N ILE A 540 -6.98 -24.01 25.85
CA ILE A 540 -7.13 -22.99 24.82
C ILE A 540 -7.48 -23.69 23.49
N THR A 541 -8.32 -23.07 22.76
CA THR A 541 -8.98 -23.41 21.53
C THR A 541 -8.11 -23.95 20.40
N SER A 542 -8.74 -24.37 19.32
CA SER A 542 -8.05 -24.82 18.10
C SER A 542 -7.29 -23.70 17.37
N TYR A 543 -7.54 -22.41 17.69
CA TYR A 543 -6.98 -21.25 17.00
C TYR A 543 -6.69 -20.07 17.93
N GLU A 544 -5.66 -19.31 17.60
CA GLU A 544 -5.23 -18.09 18.26
C GLU A 544 -5.17 -16.93 17.24
N ILE A 545 -5.37 -15.70 17.71
CA ILE A 545 -5.24 -14.48 16.92
C ILE A 545 -3.99 -13.74 17.40
N PHE A 546 -3.01 -13.56 16.51
CA PHE A 546 -1.77 -12.83 16.78
C PHE A 546 -1.55 -11.66 15.85
N GLY A 547 -2.34 -11.52 14.80
CA GLY A 547 -2.25 -10.44 13.82
C GLY A 547 -3.37 -9.43 13.99
N THR A 548 -3.23 -8.30 13.30
CA THR A 548 -4.28 -7.30 13.16
C THR A 548 -5.06 -7.57 11.89
N SER A 549 -6.38 -7.38 11.94
CA SER A 549 -7.24 -7.48 10.77
C SER A 549 -6.98 -6.35 9.78
N ALA A 550 -7.21 -6.60 8.49
CA ALA A 550 -7.34 -5.57 7.46
C ALA A 550 -8.80 -5.44 7.02
N TYR A 551 -9.20 -4.25 6.55
CA TYR A 551 -10.59 -3.99 6.13
C TYR A 551 -10.66 -3.39 4.74
N PHE A 552 -11.45 -4.02 3.84
CA PHE A 552 -11.62 -3.55 2.47
C PHE A 552 -13.01 -3.92 1.93
N ASN A 553 -13.72 -2.96 1.33
CA ASN A 553 -15.00 -3.16 0.65
C ASN A 553 -16.04 -3.94 1.48
N ASN A 554 -16.25 -3.54 2.73
CA ASN A 554 -17.13 -4.21 3.68
C ASN A 554 -16.69 -5.61 4.13
N TYR A 555 -15.45 -6.01 3.83
CA TYR A 555 -14.88 -7.25 4.33
C TYR A 555 -13.71 -7.01 5.27
N THR A 556 -13.67 -7.78 6.36
CA THR A 556 -12.55 -7.85 7.28
C THR A 556 -11.78 -9.14 7.02
N TYR A 557 -10.46 -9.04 6.92
CA TYR A 557 -9.56 -10.17 6.70
C TYR A 557 -8.69 -10.35 7.94
N LEU A 558 -8.66 -11.55 8.49
CA LEU A 558 -7.98 -11.88 9.73
C LEU A 558 -7.10 -13.12 9.57
N GLY A 559 -5.83 -13.02 9.96
CA GLY A 559 -4.95 -14.18 10.07
C GLY A 559 -5.22 -14.97 11.36
N VAL A 560 -5.48 -16.27 11.24
CA VAL A 560 -5.65 -17.17 12.37
C VAL A 560 -4.53 -18.21 12.42
N THR A 561 -4.06 -18.51 13.62
CA THR A 561 -2.97 -19.46 13.89
C THR A 561 -3.53 -20.69 14.61
N PRO A 562 -3.34 -21.91 14.09
CA PRO A 562 -3.80 -23.10 14.77
C PRO A 562 -2.92 -23.42 15.98
N THR A 563 -3.52 -23.90 17.05
CA THR A 563 -2.81 -24.38 18.26
C THR A 563 -2.27 -25.79 18.10
N SER A 564 -2.74 -26.55 17.09
CA SER A 564 -2.29 -27.90 16.80
C SER A 564 -1.63 -27.98 15.42
N SER A 565 -0.59 -28.80 15.29
CA SER A 565 0.16 -29.01 14.05
C SER A 565 -0.68 -29.61 12.88
N ASN A 566 -1.89 -30.08 13.16
CA ASN A 566 -2.77 -30.72 12.18
C ASN A 566 -3.95 -29.84 11.73
N ALA A 567 -4.13 -28.66 12.34
CA ALA A 567 -5.19 -27.74 11.94
C ALA A 567 -4.63 -26.71 10.91
N PRO A 568 -5.35 -26.40 9.84
CA PRO A 568 -4.90 -25.40 8.88
C PRO A 568 -5.02 -23.99 9.46
N GLY A 569 -3.92 -23.21 9.40
CA GLY A 569 -3.96 -21.77 9.55
C GLY A 569 -4.51 -21.10 8.30
N GLY A 570 -4.64 -19.79 8.30
CA GLY A 570 -5.06 -19.07 7.10
C GLY A 570 -5.60 -17.67 7.36
N ILE A 571 -6.05 -17.04 6.28
CA ILE A 571 -6.85 -15.82 6.36
C ILE A 571 -8.32 -16.21 6.36
N ARG A 572 -9.07 -15.56 7.25
CA ARG A 572 -10.53 -15.63 7.31
C ARG A 572 -11.12 -14.32 6.83
N GLN A 573 -12.17 -14.40 6.03
CA GLN A 573 -12.93 -13.26 5.54
C GLN A 573 -14.27 -13.17 6.27
N PHE A 574 -14.64 -11.97 6.69
CA PHE A 574 -15.94 -11.68 7.31
C PHE A 574 -16.58 -10.50 6.59
N GLU A 575 -17.85 -10.61 6.24
CA GLU A 575 -18.61 -9.47 5.75
C GLU A 575 -19.05 -8.59 6.93
N TYR A 576 -18.83 -7.29 6.82
CA TYR A 576 -19.22 -6.31 7.82
C TYR A 576 -20.40 -5.47 7.33
N SER A 577 -21.51 -5.57 8.06
CA SER A 577 -22.73 -4.75 7.84
C SER A 577 -23.28 -4.18 9.14
N SER A 578 -22.45 -3.65 10.03
CA SER A 578 -22.64 -3.33 11.46
C SER A 578 -22.32 -4.47 12.42
N THR A 579 -22.33 -5.70 11.97
CA THR A 579 -21.82 -6.91 12.61
C THR A 579 -20.99 -7.69 11.60
N LEU A 580 -20.12 -8.59 12.07
CA LEU A 580 -19.38 -9.50 11.24
C LEU A 580 -20.18 -10.77 10.98
N THR A 581 -20.39 -11.09 9.75
CA THR A 581 -20.94 -12.38 9.32
C THR A 581 -19.80 -13.22 8.77
N PRO A 582 -19.53 -14.42 9.30
CA PRO A 582 -18.54 -15.31 8.72
C PRO A 582 -18.92 -15.62 7.28
N PHE A 583 -17.98 -15.35 6.35
CA PHE A 583 -18.04 -15.84 4.99
C PHE A 583 -17.30 -17.19 5.00
N ASP A 584 -17.87 -18.24 4.43
CA ASP A 584 -17.33 -19.62 4.51
C ASP A 584 -16.02 -19.83 3.75
N ASP A 585 -15.44 -18.80 3.20
CA ASP A 585 -14.24 -18.88 2.38
C ASP A 585 -12.98 -18.80 3.23
N THR A 586 -12.32 -19.93 3.37
CA THR A 586 -11.05 -20.08 4.09
C THR A 586 -9.94 -20.35 3.09
N SER A 587 -8.94 -19.46 3.02
CA SER A 587 -7.66 -19.83 2.44
C SER A 587 -6.95 -20.76 3.42
N GLU A 588 -7.08 -22.06 3.20
CA GLU A 588 -6.37 -23.04 4.03
C GLU A 588 -4.92 -23.17 3.56
N PHE A 589 -3.97 -22.92 4.44
CA PHE A 589 -2.59 -23.31 4.23
C PHE A 589 -2.04 -23.98 5.49
N GLN A 590 -1.15 -24.93 5.29
CA GLN A 590 -0.52 -25.62 6.42
C GLN A 590 0.57 -24.70 7.01
N GLN A 591 0.21 -23.97 8.05
CA GLN A 591 1.12 -23.17 8.81
C GLN A 591 1.58 -24.00 10.02
N GLN A 592 2.80 -24.52 9.96
CA GLN A 592 3.41 -25.18 11.12
C GLN A 592 4.14 -24.13 11.96
N GLY A 593 3.55 -23.75 13.10
CA GLY A 593 4.23 -22.99 14.14
C GLY A 593 4.31 -21.48 13.97
N ALA A 594 3.68 -20.89 12.95
CA ALA A 594 3.72 -19.43 12.74
C ALA A 594 2.72 -18.71 13.64
N ARG A 595 3.17 -17.59 14.22
CA ARG A 595 2.37 -16.68 15.03
C ARG A 595 2.35 -15.30 14.36
N GLY A 596 1.14 -14.77 14.09
CA GLY A 596 0.95 -13.37 13.79
C GLY A 596 1.05 -12.96 12.33
N THR A 597 0.17 -13.48 11.47
CA THR A 597 -0.03 -12.94 10.13
C THR A 597 -1.01 -11.77 10.19
N SER A 598 -0.55 -10.58 9.80
CA SER A 598 -1.40 -9.41 9.57
C SER A 598 -1.53 -9.22 8.05
N PRO A 599 -2.73 -9.40 7.45
CA PRO A 599 -2.94 -9.16 6.04
C PRO A 599 -2.74 -7.69 5.67
N PHE A 600 -2.27 -7.45 4.44
CA PHE A 600 -2.20 -6.12 3.84
C PHE A 600 -2.99 -6.13 2.53
N ILE A 601 -3.69 -5.05 2.20
CA ILE A 601 -4.48 -4.98 0.98
C ILE A 601 -3.97 -3.84 0.10
N SER A 602 -3.73 -4.14 -1.17
CA SER A 602 -3.49 -3.14 -2.19
C SER A 602 -4.68 -3.07 -3.14
N ALA A 603 -5.11 -1.85 -3.49
CA ALA A 603 -6.26 -1.63 -4.35
C ALA A 603 -6.18 -0.27 -5.07
N ASN A 604 -6.92 -0.10 -6.15
CA ASN A 604 -7.17 1.19 -6.79
C ASN A 604 -8.61 1.63 -6.46
N GLY A 605 -8.75 2.50 -5.45
CA GLY A 605 -10.04 2.81 -4.86
C GLY A 605 -10.68 1.56 -4.27
N THR A 606 -11.85 1.18 -4.80
CA THR A 606 -12.57 -0.06 -4.45
C THR A 606 -12.33 -1.20 -5.44
N GLY A 607 -11.52 -0.99 -6.48
CA GLY A 607 -11.24 -1.97 -7.53
C GLY A 607 -9.87 -2.63 -7.40
N TYR A 608 -9.70 -3.79 -8.04
CA TYR A 608 -8.43 -4.52 -8.16
C TYR A 608 -7.79 -4.89 -6.82
N GLY A 609 -8.60 -5.15 -5.79
CA GLY A 609 -8.11 -5.51 -4.47
C GLY A 609 -7.32 -6.82 -4.48
N ILE A 610 -6.13 -6.80 -3.88
CA ILE A 610 -5.29 -7.99 -3.64
C ILE A 610 -5.03 -8.08 -2.15
N VAL A 611 -5.34 -9.23 -1.56
CA VAL A 611 -5.03 -9.54 -0.15
C VAL A 611 -3.66 -10.22 -0.12
N TRP A 612 -2.71 -9.56 0.52
CA TRP A 612 -1.33 -10.03 0.68
C TRP A 612 -1.10 -10.56 2.08
N MET A 613 -0.33 -11.64 2.18
CA MET A 613 0.10 -12.16 3.45
C MET A 613 1.48 -12.83 3.36
N ILE A 614 2.13 -12.93 4.51
CA ILE A 614 3.33 -13.74 4.70
C ILE A 614 2.94 -14.97 5.52
N ASP A 615 3.09 -16.14 4.93
CA ASP A 615 3.14 -17.39 5.67
C ASP A 615 4.57 -17.54 6.21
N GLN A 616 4.72 -17.35 7.51
CA GLN A 616 6.04 -17.27 8.14
C GLN A 616 6.71 -18.64 8.30
N GLY A 617 5.99 -19.73 8.03
CA GLY A 617 6.46 -21.08 8.26
C GLY A 617 6.84 -21.29 9.73
N ASN A 618 8.03 -21.80 9.98
CA ASN A 618 8.63 -21.82 11.30
C ASN A 618 9.58 -20.60 11.42
N PRO A 619 9.12 -19.47 12.05
CA PRO A 619 9.87 -18.24 12.04
C PRO A 619 11.12 -18.32 12.91
N LEU A 620 12.07 -17.43 12.64
CA LEU A 620 13.22 -17.20 13.50
C LEU A 620 12.73 -16.82 14.91
N GLN A 621 13.03 -17.66 15.89
CA GLN A 621 12.76 -17.46 17.31
C GLN A 621 13.92 -18.02 18.14
N ASN A 622 13.91 -17.68 19.45
CA ASN A 622 14.88 -18.07 20.48
C ASN A 622 15.54 -19.44 20.27
N SER A 623 16.75 -19.58 20.73
CA SER A 623 17.72 -20.68 20.62
C SER A 623 17.23 -22.12 20.88
N ASN A 624 15.97 -22.34 21.25
CA ASN A 624 15.43 -23.64 21.63
C ASN A 624 14.35 -24.20 20.70
N GLN A 625 14.10 -23.60 19.51
CA GLN A 625 13.07 -24.08 18.60
C GLN A 625 13.62 -24.72 17.32
N ALA A 626 12.75 -25.50 16.67
CA ALA A 626 13.06 -26.26 15.44
C ALA A 626 13.68 -25.38 14.35
N THR A 627 14.41 -26.00 13.43
CA THR A 627 15.05 -25.32 12.28
C THR A 627 14.10 -24.37 11.58
N PRO A 628 14.43 -23.08 11.44
CA PRO A 628 13.57 -22.13 10.73
C PRO A 628 13.37 -22.54 9.27
N THR A 629 12.25 -22.14 8.71
CA THR A 629 11.94 -22.37 7.30
C THR A 629 11.78 -21.04 6.57
N SER A 630 12.01 -21.07 5.26
CA SER A 630 11.73 -19.90 4.42
C SER A 630 10.27 -19.50 4.56
N ALA A 631 10.01 -18.20 4.58
CA ALA A 631 8.68 -17.67 4.50
C ALA A 631 8.06 -17.94 3.11
N THR A 632 6.77 -17.67 2.97
CA THR A 632 6.07 -17.69 1.68
C THR A 632 5.23 -16.43 1.54
N LEU A 633 5.47 -15.65 0.50
CA LEU A 633 4.58 -14.54 0.13
C LEU A 633 3.40 -15.11 -0.67
N ARG A 634 2.18 -14.79 -0.24
CA ARG A 634 0.94 -15.19 -0.90
C ARG A 634 0.10 -13.98 -1.26
N ALA A 635 -0.63 -14.06 -2.36
CA ALA A 635 -1.58 -13.05 -2.81
C ALA A 635 -2.89 -13.70 -3.25
N TYR A 636 -4.01 -13.09 -2.87
CA TYR A 636 -5.35 -13.55 -3.17
C TYR A 636 -6.16 -12.43 -3.86
N ASP A 637 -7.03 -12.80 -4.79
CA ASP A 637 -7.98 -11.87 -5.38
C ASP A 637 -9.06 -11.52 -4.36
N ALA A 638 -9.11 -10.26 -3.91
CA ALA A 638 -10.08 -9.82 -2.92
C ALA A 638 -11.54 -9.90 -3.40
N ALA A 639 -11.79 -9.82 -4.72
CA ALA A 639 -13.12 -9.92 -5.30
C ALA A 639 -13.61 -11.37 -5.39
N ASN A 640 -12.69 -12.34 -5.44
CA ASN A 640 -12.96 -13.76 -5.57
C ASN A 640 -12.20 -14.54 -4.50
N PHE A 641 -12.13 -14.01 -3.29
CA PHE A 641 -11.46 -14.67 -2.17
C PHE A 641 -12.13 -16.03 -1.89
N PRO A 642 -11.36 -17.12 -1.65
CA PRO A 642 -9.91 -17.21 -1.40
C PRO A 642 -9.08 -17.63 -2.64
N THR A 643 -9.38 -17.13 -3.83
CA THR A 643 -8.59 -17.48 -5.03
C THR A 643 -7.15 -16.98 -4.92
N GLU A 644 -6.18 -17.88 -4.72
CA GLU A 644 -4.76 -17.56 -4.73
C GLU A 644 -4.29 -17.25 -6.16
N ILE A 645 -3.75 -16.04 -6.36
CA ILE A 645 -3.25 -15.56 -7.65
C ILE A 645 -1.73 -15.63 -7.74
N TYR A 646 -1.03 -15.61 -6.60
CA TYR A 646 0.41 -15.74 -6.52
C TYR A 646 0.86 -16.44 -5.24
N ASN A 647 1.93 -17.23 -5.40
CA ASN A 647 2.62 -17.94 -4.33
C ASN A 647 4.11 -17.96 -4.67
N SER A 648 4.96 -17.43 -3.79
CA SER A 648 6.41 -17.32 -4.03
C SER A 648 7.12 -18.68 -4.17
N ASN A 649 6.51 -19.78 -3.69
CA ASN A 649 7.04 -21.12 -3.86
C ASN A 649 6.79 -21.70 -5.27
N ALA A 650 5.97 -21.02 -6.10
CA ALA A 650 5.73 -21.47 -7.48
C ALA A 650 6.99 -21.38 -8.37
N ASN A 651 7.91 -20.46 -8.04
CA ASN A 651 9.17 -20.29 -8.75
C ASN A 651 10.33 -20.33 -7.75
N PRO A 652 11.35 -21.19 -7.91
CA PRO A 652 12.48 -21.29 -6.97
C PRO A 652 13.25 -19.98 -6.74
N GLY A 653 13.30 -19.10 -7.76
CA GLY A 653 13.95 -17.78 -7.67
C GLY A 653 13.17 -16.74 -6.89
N ASP A 654 11.91 -17.00 -6.55
CA ASP A 654 11.04 -16.06 -5.86
C ASP A 654 10.95 -16.36 -4.33
N ALA A 655 11.63 -17.40 -3.85
CA ALA A 655 11.60 -17.76 -2.44
C ALA A 655 12.14 -16.60 -1.58
N PRO A 656 11.41 -16.17 -0.53
CA PRO A 656 11.91 -15.21 0.44
C PRO A 656 12.92 -15.85 1.40
N GLY A 657 13.55 -15.02 2.24
CA GLY A 657 14.35 -15.48 3.35
C GLY A 657 13.53 -16.21 4.44
N TYR A 658 14.13 -16.42 5.59
CA TYR A 658 13.44 -17.04 6.75
C TYR A 658 12.37 -16.11 7.30
N GLY A 659 11.24 -16.67 7.73
CA GLY A 659 10.16 -15.90 8.34
C GLY A 659 10.61 -15.21 9.63
N ILE A 660 10.12 -13.99 9.85
CA ILE A 660 10.25 -13.23 11.09
C ILE A 660 8.88 -13.07 11.71
N LYS A 661 8.78 -13.38 13.01
CA LYS A 661 7.52 -13.28 13.75
C LYS A 661 6.92 -11.88 13.66
N PHE A 662 5.62 -11.78 13.39
CA PHE A 662 4.84 -10.55 13.24
C PHE A 662 5.18 -9.69 12.01
N SER A 663 6.04 -10.14 11.11
CA SER A 663 6.25 -9.40 9.87
C SER A 663 4.95 -9.34 9.04
N SER A 664 4.68 -8.17 8.47
CA SER A 664 3.54 -7.91 7.58
C SER A 664 4.06 -7.41 6.24
N PRO A 665 3.46 -7.79 5.11
CA PRO A 665 3.84 -7.21 3.83
C PRO A 665 3.46 -5.74 3.78
N VAL A 666 4.22 -4.95 3.01
CA VAL A 666 3.91 -3.55 2.71
C VAL A 666 3.87 -3.38 1.20
N VAL A 667 2.80 -2.81 0.67
CA VAL A 667 2.61 -2.64 -0.78
C VAL A 667 2.48 -1.17 -1.14
N ALA A 668 3.37 -0.71 -2.00
CA ALA A 668 3.34 0.66 -2.52
C ALA A 668 4.06 0.76 -3.86
N ASN A 669 3.53 1.59 -4.76
CA ASN A 669 4.19 1.96 -6.02
C ASN A 669 4.57 0.75 -6.89
N GLY A 670 3.70 -0.25 -6.97
CA GLY A 670 3.92 -1.45 -7.78
C GLY A 670 4.89 -2.47 -7.19
N LYS A 671 5.25 -2.35 -5.91
CA LYS A 671 6.15 -3.26 -5.21
C LYS A 671 5.57 -3.76 -3.91
N VAL A 672 6.00 -4.97 -3.52
CA VAL A 672 5.72 -5.59 -2.22
C VAL A 672 7.03 -5.76 -1.49
N TYR A 673 7.08 -5.27 -0.26
CA TYR A 673 8.24 -5.34 0.63
C TYR A 673 7.92 -6.28 1.79
N ILE A 674 8.79 -7.24 2.06
CA ILE A 674 8.66 -8.14 3.19
C ILE A 674 9.97 -8.22 3.97
N SER A 675 9.87 -8.25 5.29
CA SER A 675 11.01 -8.43 6.19
C SER A 675 11.27 -9.91 6.41
N THR A 676 12.51 -10.36 6.18
CA THR A 676 12.94 -11.74 6.34
C THR A 676 14.34 -11.81 6.94
N GLY A 677 14.75 -13.00 7.38
CA GLY A 677 16.10 -13.27 7.86
C GLY A 677 16.92 -14.04 6.84
N HIS A 678 18.25 -13.84 6.82
CA HIS A 678 19.08 -14.45 5.81
C HIS A 678 19.92 -15.64 6.32
N ASP A 679 20.60 -15.57 7.44
CA ASP A 679 21.49 -16.64 7.90
C ASP A 679 21.45 -16.86 9.42
N LEU A 680 21.31 -18.13 9.80
CA LEU A 680 21.33 -18.58 11.18
C LEU A 680 22.71 -19.14 11.62
N THR A 681 23.59 -19.41 10.67
CA THR A 681 24.82 -20.17 10.93
C THR A 681 25.90 -19.34 11.61
N THR A 682 25.77 -18.04 11.62
CA THR A 682 26.69 -17.12 12.31
C THR A 682 25.95 -16.35 13.40
N ALA A 683 25.75 -17.00 14.55
CA ALA A 683 25.20 -16.37 15.76
C ALA A 683 25.94 -15.06 16.18
N ALA A 684 27.11 -14.79 15.61
CA ALA A 684 27.87 -13.59 15.87
C ALA A 684 27.41 -12.34 15.08
N ASN A 685 26.60 -12.49 14.03
CA ASN A 685 26.11 -11.36 13.22
C ASN A 685 24.86 -11.75 12.41
N PRO A 686 23.68 -11.81 13.04
CA PRO A 686 22.45 -12.15 12.35
C PRO A 686 22.14 -11.08 11.31
N GLN A 687 21.92 -11.50 10.08
CA GLN A 687 21.56 -10.61 8.99
C GLN A 687 20.06 -10.73 8.71
N GLY A 688 19.40 -9.58 8.64
CA GLY A 688 18.08 -9.43 8.09
C GLY A 688 18.13 -9.01 6.63
N GLU A 689 17.03 -9.14 5.96
CA GLU A 689 16.87 -8.60 4.60
C GLU A 689 15.44 -8.08 4.37
N ILE A 690 15.33 -7.18 3.42
CA ILE A 690 14.04 -6.75 2.86
C ILE A 690 13.94 -7.33 1.47
N ASP A 691 13.07 -8.29 1.30
CA ASP A 691 12.75 -8.86 0.00
C ASP A 691 11.77 -7.98 -0.74
N VAL A 692 12.10 -7.62 -1.98
CA VAL A 692 11.29 -6.74 -2.83
C VAL A 692 10.75 -7.53 -4.01
N TYR A 693 9.42 -7.54 -4.14
CA TYR A 693 8.69 -8.18 -5.22
C TYR A 693 8.03 -7.13 -6.11
N GLY A 694 7.81 -7.47 -7.37
CA GLY A 694 7.15 -6.61 -8.34
C GLY A 694 6.95 -7.31 -9.68
N LEU A 695 6.49 -6.56 -10.69
CA LEU A 695 6.35 -7.08 -12.04
C LEU A 695 7.73 -7.35 -12.65
N LYS A 696 7.88 -8.54 -13.30
CA LYS A 696 9.09 -9.01 -13.97
C LYS A 696 9.19 -8.45 -15.39
#